data_26b9adf3b3909418cf7f4169ecdcd580
#
_entry.id   26b9adf3b3909418cf7f4169ecdcd580
#
_cell.length_a   1.000
_cell.length_b   1.000
_cell.length_c   1.000
_cell.angle_alpha   90.00
_cell.angle_beta   90.00
_cell.angle_gamma   90.00
#
_symmetry.space_group_name_H-M   'P 1'
#
loop_
_entity.id
_entity.type
_entity.pdbx_description
1 polymer ?
#
loop_
_entity_poly.entity_id
_entity_poly.type
_entity_poly.pdbx_seq_one_letter_code
_entity_poly.pdbx_strand_id
1 'polypeptide(L)'
;MTTAEVLSRTTQHDLATASPGYRAGLDGLRAVSVSLVVAFHLGYLDGGNLGVDAFFVISGWLITWRLLAEHDRNARIGLGHFWGARVRRLMPASLTVIGLVVVLWPLLGIEVASLRRDALFATFWSSNWGTISGGGDYWARFGDVSPLTHFWSLAIEEQFYLVWPLVVLATVGVARRCRLGTRAAVSTMALVLGAASVLYMGALFDPADRTAAYMNTFARAHALLIGAAAGAFTVDRQGRLRGGGTARRLAPAAAVLALTLVAFSSERSDWLFRWGFPLFALAAVIVVVAVADGAWGRVLASPPMRWVGDRSYGIYLWHWPVIVLLDDQRTSLDGVALTLIRVAVSVALADLSYRLIEQPIRTRRRLAGRRGSVAAVLALAGIVAVTFVVVPAPRSSEALIVTLAPAPMVQALAPTSTATETTSDLPAITTDTLQPNDTPATVALAAVPASAPPTSAAPAATTAPAAPRPVRVLIVGDSTAVHLAEALVPYSQQHTDTVLAGSAAFPGCGLSAVDDGRLHVMTESDGEQSTIDLSACVSEWDTIARRVAAEGYEVVLVSVGPWDGTDIAMADGRVVSVADTDGSTMIARAYRAFVGQVEATGARVVWITPPDIDIEWDRITSLMDDPTRWQALRDIIADLPVEQVDLPAWLAATGNDGQFGRPDGVHLSKEAAIEFVRDAVVPQLVAITRG
;
A
#
# COMPACT_ATOMS: atom_id res chain seq x y z
N MET A 1 25.61 -46.63 -26.96
CA MET A 1 25.66 -45.14 -26.93
C MET A 1 26.18 -44.75 -25.55
N THR A 2 27.30 -44.08 -25.49
CA THR A 2 27.92 -43.65 -24.25
C THR A 2 27.23 -42.42 -23.69
N THR A 3 27.24 -42.21 -22.38
CA THR A 3 26.67 -41.05 -21.72
C THR A 3 27.16 -39.71 -22.29
N ALA A 4 28.38 -39.70 -22.86
CA ALA A 4 28.96 -38.55 -23.53
C ALA A 4 28.28 -38.24 -24.88
N GLU A 5 27.80 -39.22 -25.64
CA GLU A 5 27.06 -39.02 -26.90
C GLU A 5 25.63 -38.52 -26.63
N VAL A 6 25.00 -38.93 -25.54
CA VAL A 6 23.68 -38.40 -25.12
C VAL A 6 23.80 -36.95 -24.68
N LEU A 7 24.83 -36.60 -23.90
CA LEU A 7 25.09 -35.23 -23.45
C LEU A 7 25.47 -34.32 -24.65
N SER A 8 26.24 -34.81 -25.64
CA SER A 8 26.59 -34.01 -26.82
C SER A 8 25.40 -33.76 -27.77
N ARG A 9 24.49 -34.75 -27.89
CA ARG A 9 23.27 -34.60 -28.69
C ARG A 9 22.26 -33.66 -28.02
N THR A 10 22.15 -33.67 -26.69
CA THR A 10 21.29 -32.75 -25.92
C THR A 10 21.78 -31.31 -26.08
N THR A 11 23.10 -31.08 -25.96
CA THR A 11 23.70 -29.75 -26.15
C THR A 11 23.62 -29.24 -27.58
N GLN A 12 23.78 -30.12 -28.61
CA GLN A 12 23.63 -29.73 -30.03
C GLN A 12 22.16 -29.48 -30.41
N HIS A 13 21.20 -30.22 -29.83
CA HIS A 13 19.78 -30.00 -30.08
C HIS A 13 19.26 -28.69 -29.45
N ASP A 14 19.77 -28.34 -28.24
CA ASP A 14 19.47 -27.05 -27.57
C ASP A 14 20.08 -25.85 -28.30
N LEU A 15 21.23 -25.99 -28.97
CA LEU A 15 21.84 -24.92 -29.76
C LEU A 15 21.15 -24.72 -31.11
N ALA A 16 20.53 -25.75 -31.68
CA ALA A 16 19.84 -25.66 -32.98
C ALA A 16 18.44 -25.05 -32.92
N THR A 17 17.83 -24.93 -31.72
CA THR A 17 16.50 -24.35 -31.48
C THR A 17 16.54 -22.92 -30.95
N ALA A 18 17.71 -22.30 -30.80
CA ALA A 18 17.85 -20.91 -30.41
C ALA A 18 17.24 -19.99 -31.46
N SER A 19 16.09 -19.38 -31.16
CA SER A 19 15.48 -18.34 -31.99
C SER A 19 16.54 -17.29 -32.39
N PRO A 20 16.58 -16.77 -33.61
CA PRO A 20 17.48 -15.70 -33.97
C PRO A 20 17.34 -14.53 -32.99
N GLY A 21 18.42 -14.22 -32.26
CA GLY A 21 18.41 -13.14 -31.24
C GLY A 21 18.27 -13.56 -29.77
N TYR A 22 18.26 -14.86 -29.45
CA TYR A 22 18.35 -15.32 -28.05
C TYR A 22 19.70 -14.95 -27.43
N ARG A 23 19.66 -14.39 -26.22
CA ARG A 23 20.85 -13.90 -25.48
C ARG A 23 20.85 -14.44 -24.07
N ALA A 24 21.55 -15.53 -23.87
CA ALA A 24 21.56 -16.31 -22.62
C ALA A 24 22.01 -15.49 -21.39
N GLY A 25 22.87 -14.47 -21.56
CA GLY A 25 23.30 -13.62 -20.48
C GLY A 25 22.17 -12.77 -19.86
N LEU A 26 21.12 -12.46 -20.64
CA LEU A 26 19.96 -11.73 -20.12
C LEU A 26 19.13 -12.57 -19.14
N ASP A 27 19.10 -13.89 -19.31
CA ASP A 27 18.46 -14.75 -18.33
C ASP A 27 19.25 -14.76 -17.00
N GLY A 28 20.58 -14.68 -17.07
CA GLY A 28 21.40 -14.47 -15.88
C GLY A 28 21.15 -13.13 -15.18
N LEU A 29 20.96 -12.03 -15.93
CA LEU A 29 20.56 -10.76 -15.31
C LEU A 29 19.19 -10.85 -14.64
N ARG A 30 18.24 -11.56 -15.24
CA ARG A 30 16.94 -11.80 -14.61
C ARG A 30 17.07 -12.63 -13.32
N ALA A 31 18.01 -13.57 -13.30
CA ALA A 31 18.33 -14.33 -12.09
C ALA A 31 18.85 -13.41 -10.97
N VAL A 32 19.79 -12.50 -11.30
CA VAL A 32 20.28 -11.50 -10.35
C VAL A 32 19.14 -10.61 -9.87
N SER A 33 18.31 -10.09 -10.77
CA SER A 33 17.20 -9.20 -10.44
C SER A 33 16.19 -9.83 -9.48
N VAL A 34 15.78 -11.09 -9.72
CA VAL A 34 14.85 -11.79 -8.82
C VAL A 34 15.48 -12.09 -7.47
N SER A 35 16.78 -12.40 -7.43
CA SER A 35 17.49 -12.64 -6.18
C SER A 35 17.56 -11.38 -5.31
N LEU A 36 17.77 -10.19 -5.91
CA LEU A 36 17.71 -8.92 -5.20
C LEU A 36 16.32 -8.67 -4.59
N VAL A 37 15.26 -8.91 -5.36
CA VAL A 37 13.87 -8.74 -4.88
C VAL A 37 13.55 -9.71 -3.74
N VAL A 38 13.96 -10.97 -3.84
CA VAL A 38 13.73 -11.96 -2.79
C VAL A 38 14.52 -11.59 -1.53
N ALA A 39 15.78 -11.15 -1.66
CA ALA A 39 16.58 -10.69 -0.54
C ALA A 39 15.99 -9.47 0.16
N PHE A 40 15.39 -8.54 -0.60
CA PHE A 40 14.65 -7.40 -0.07
C PHE A 40 13.44 -7.84 0.78
N HIS A 41 12.58 -8.69 0.24
CA HIS A 41 11.39 -9.14 0.96
C HIS A 41 11.70 -10.08 2.16
N LEU A 42 12.89 -10.64 2.21
CA LEU A 42 13.39 -11.40 3.36
C LEU A 42 14.10 -10.52 4.40
N GLY A 43 14.20 -9.20 4.17
CA GLY A 43 14.81 -8.25 5.10
C GLY A 43 16.35 -8.23 5.11
N TYR A 44 17.02 -8.86 4.13
CA TYR A 44 18.49 -8.89 4.08
C TYR A 44 19.12 -7.76 3.27
N LEU A 45 18.35 -7.06 2.44
CA LEU A 45 18.90 -6.07 1.51
C LEU A 45 17.84 -5.00 1.16
N ASP A 46 17.86 -3.88 1.85
CA ASP A 46 16.86 -2.81 1.69
C ASP A 46 16.77 -2.25 0.27
N GLY A 47 17.90 -2.03 -0.38
CA GLY A 47 17.91 -1.58 -1.79
C GLY A 47 17.67 -2.69 -2.81
N GLY A 48 17.32 -3.92 -2.38
CA GLY A 48 17.00 -5.02 -3.28
C GLY A 48 15.72 -4.79 -4.10
N ASN A 49 14.86 -3.85 -3.67
CA ASN A 49 13.71 -3.35 -4.44
C ASN A 49 14.10 -2.84 -5.83
N LEU A 50 15.32 -2.32 -6.03
CA LEU A 50 15.86 -1.92 -7.34
C LEU A 50 15.99 -3.08 -8.34
N GLY A 51 15.90 -4.33 -7.87
CA GLY A 51 15.75 -5.50 -8.73
C GLY A 51 14.54 -5.44 -9.66
N VAL A 52 13.44 -4.77 -9.23
CA VAL A 52 12.26 -4.52 -10.06
C VAL A 52 12.60 -3.57 -11.21
N ASP A 53 13.35 -2.50 -10.94
CA ASP A 53 13.79 -1.56 -11.98
C ASP A 53 14.71 -2.22 -12.99
N ALA A 54 15.57 -3.13 -12.56
CA ALA A 54 16.37 -3.93 -13.47
C ALA A 54 15.50 -4.79 -14.41
N PHE A 55 14.41 -5.41 -13.91
CA PHE A 55 13.42 -6.08 -14.75
C PHE A 55 12.76 -5.12 -15.73
N PHE A 56 12.35 -3.94 -15.29
CA PHE A 56 11.72 -2.93 -16.14
C PHE A 56 12.66 -2.51 -17.30
N VAL A 57 13.93 -2.25 -17.00
CA VAL A 57 14.93 -1.92 -18.03
C VAL A 57 15.10 -3.06 -19.04
N ILE A 58 15.26 -4.32 -18.58
CA ILE A 58 15.38 -5.50 -19.42
C ILE A 58 14.15 -5.65 -20.33
N SER A 59 12.95 -5.48 -19.75
CA SER A 59 11.67 -5.60 -20.46
C SER A 59 11.49 -4.52 -21.50
N GLY A 60 11.75 -3.27 -21.18
CA GLY A 60 11.69 -2.15 -22.12
C GLY A 60 12.64 -2.34 -23.30
N TRP A 61 13.90 -2.73 -23.02
CA TRP A 61 14.90 -3.01 -24.04
C TRP A 61 14.47 -4.15 -24.98
N LEU A 62 14.08 -5.29 -24.40
CA LEU A 62 13.78 -6.51 -25.15
C LEU A 62 12.54 -6.36 -26.04
N ILE A 63 11.49 -5.70 -25.51
CA ILE A 63 10.23 -5.53 -26.22
C ILE A 63 10.39 -4.58 -27.39
N THR A 64 11.02 -3.43 -27.16
CA THR A 64 11.22 -2.43 -28.22
C THR A 64 12.10 -2.98 -29.33
N TRP A 65 13.18 -3.66 -28.97
CA TRP A 65 13.99 -4.35 -29.96
C TRP A 65 13.17 -5.33 -30.82
N ARG A 66 12.34 -6.19 -30.16
CA ARG A 66 11.53 -7.19 -30.89
C ARG A 66 10.50 -6.58 -31.82
N LEU A 67 9.81 -5.52 -31.37
CA LEU A 67 8.83 -4.79 -32.20
C LEU A 67 9.48 -4.19 -33.42
N LEU A 68 10.64 -3.54 -33.25
CA LEU A 68 11.37 -2.94 -34.38
C LEU A 68 12.01 -4.00 -35.31
N ALA A 69 12.48 -5.10 -34.76
CA ALA A 69 12.98 -6.22 -35.57
C ALA A 69 11.86 -6.90 -36.38
N GLU A 70 10.66 -6.99 -35.86
CA GLU A 70 9.47 -7.45 -36.59
C GLU A 70 9.10 -6.47 -37.70
N HIS A 71 9.09 -5.17 -37.38
CA HIS A 71 8.82 -4.12 -38.35
C HIS A 71 9.84 -4.10 -39.48
N ASP A 72 11.13 -4.24 -39.20
CA ASP A 72 12.18 -4.26 -40.20
C ASP A 72 12.06 -5.46 -41.14
N ARG A 73 11.63 -6.63 -40.65
CA ARG A 73 11.44 -7.85 -41.45
C ARG A 73 10.15 -7.85 -42.28
N ASN A 74 9.07 -7.37 -41.69
CA ASN A 74 7.72 -7.58 -42.23
C ASN A 74 7.06 -6.28 -42.70
N ALA A 75 7.73 -5.13 -42.55
CA ALA A 75 7.19 -3.78 -42.77
C ALA A 75 5.90 -3.48 -41.94
N ARG A 76 5.59 -4.31 -40.98
CA ARG A 76 4.41 -4.21 -40.08
C ARG A 76 4.73 -4.76 -38.70
N ILE A 77 3.93 -4.35 -37.71
CA ILE A 77 3.96 -4.88 -36.35
C ILE A 77 2.65 -5.64 -36.12
N GLY A 78 2.75 -6.92 -35.79
CA GLY A 78 1.61 -7.80 -35.57
C GLY A 78 1.13 -7.76 -34.13
N LEU A 79 0.35 -6.73 -33.76
CA LEU A 79 -0.12 -6.51 -32.38
C LEU A 79 -0.79 -7.75 -31.75
N GLY A 80 -1.68 -8.42 -32.49
CA GLY A 80 -2.36 -9.62 -31.99
C GLY A 80 -1.41 -10.79 -31.73
N HIS A 81 -0.37 -10.94 -32.55
CA HIS A 81 0.69 -11.93 -32.32
C HIS A 81 1.53 -11.59 -31.09
N PHE A 82 1.88 -10.32 -30.94
CA PHE A 82 2.63 -9.81 -29.80
C PHE A 82 1.89 -10.04 -28.48
N TRP A 83 0.65 -9.53 -28.36
CA TRP A 83 -0.14 -9.67 -27.15
C TRP A 83 -0.49 -11.14 -26.86
N GLY A 84 -0.85 -11.91 -27.86
CA GLY A 84 -1.11 -13.33 -27.69
C GLY A 84 0.10 -14.13 -27.19
N ALA A 85 1.33 -13.72 -27.55
CA ALA A 85 2.55 -14.33 -27.02
C ALA A 85 2.77 -13.94 -25.53
N ARG A 86 2.43 -12.71 -25.12
CA ARG A 86 2.52 -12.25 -23.74
C ARG A 86 1.49 -12.92 -22.84
N VAL A 87 0.23 -12.92 -23.24
CA VAL A 87 -0.85 -13.61 -22.53
C VAL A 87 -0.49 -15.08 -22.25
N ARG A 88 0.00 -15.81 -23.25
CA ARG A 88 0.41 -17.22 -23.05
C ARG A 88 1.62 -17.39 -22.15
N ARG A 89 2.47 -16.36 -22.01
CA ARG A 89 3.65 -16.42 -21.17
C ARG A 89 3.36 -16.08 -19.71
N LEU A 90 2.51 -15.09 -19.43
CA LEU A 90 2.39 -14.45 -18.12
C LEU A 90 1.10 -14.83 -17.41
N MET A 91 -0.04 -14.78 -18.12
CA MET A 91 -1.35 -15.02 -17.52
C MET A 91 -1.54 -16.41 -16.86
N PRO A 92 -1.06 -17.54 -17.42
CA PRO A 92 -1.34 -18.83 -16.79
C PRO A 92 -0.73 -18.99 -15.40
N ALA A 93 0.49 -18.52 -15.18
CA ALA A 93 1.14 -18.60 -13.88
C ALA A 93 0.54 -17.60 -12.88
N SER A 94 0.31 -16.34 -13.30
CA SER A 94 -0.32 -15.34 -12.43
C SER A 94 -1.72 -15.76 -11.96
N LEU A 95 -2.58 -16.22 -12.87
CA LEU A 95 -3.90 -16.71 -12.53
C LEU A 95 -3.86 -17.95 -11.61
N THR A 96 -2.85 -18.83 -11.77
CA THR A 96 -2.67 -19.96 -10.86
C THR A 96 -2.34 -19.51 -9.45
N VAL A 97 -1.41 -18.56 -9.29
CA VAL A 97 -1.06 -18.03 -7.97
C VAL A 97 -2.24 -17.31 -7.33
N ILE A 98 -2.90 -16.41 -8.07
CA ILE A 98 -4.09 -15.70 -7.57
C ILE A 98 -5.17 -16.71 -7.14
N GLY A 99 -5.49 -17.69 -8.00
CA GLY A 99 -6.52 -18.68 -7.70
C GLY A 99 -6.19 -19.54 -6.48
N LEU A 100 -4.91 -19.94 -6.31
CA LEU A 100 -4.48 -20.70 -5.14
C LEU A 100 -4.52 -19.86 -3.87
N VAL A 101 -4.08 -18.62 -3.91
CA VAL A 101 -4.15 -17.70 -2.76
C VAL A 101 -5.61 -17.47 -2.35
N VAL A 102 -6.49 -17.16 -3.29
CA VAL A 102 -7.93 -16.92 -3.04
C VAL A 102 -8.62 -18.13 -2.38
N VAL A 103 -8.17 -19.35 -2.71
CA VAL A 103 -8.76 -20.58 -2.15
C VAL A 103 -8.08 -20.97 -0.83
N LEU A 104 -6.75 -20.94 -0.77
CA LEU A 104 -5.99 -21.45 0.38
C LEU A 104 -6.11 -20.57 1.62
N TRP A 105 -6.06 -19.24 1.49
CA TRP A 105 -6.11 -18.35 2.65
C TRP A 105 -7.37 -18.54 3.49
N PRO A 106 -8.58 -18.47 2.91
CA PRO A 106 -9.80 -18.75 3.66
C PRO A 106 -9.88 -20.17 4.20
N LEU A 107 -9.39 -21.19 3.44
CA LEU A 107 -9.38 -22.58 3.91
C LEU A 107 -8.45 -22.81 5.10
N LEU A 108 -7.38 -22.02 5.21
CA LEU A 108 -6.46 -22.04 6.35
C LEU A 108 -6.95 -21.16 7.52
N GLY A 109 -8.10 -20.52 7.39
CA GLY A 109 -8.63 -19.60 8.39
C GLY A 109 -7.87 -18.27 8.48
N ILE A 110 -7.07 -17.93 7.45
CA ILE A 110 -6.30 -16.68 7.41
C ILE A 110 -7.21 -15.60 6.81
N GLU A 111 -7.66 -14.68 7.64
CA GLU A 111 -8.47 -13.55 7.19
C GLU A 111 -7.54 -12.41 6.73
N VAL A 112 -7.70 -11.96 5.50
CA VAL A 112 -7.06 -10.77 4.93
C VAL A 112 -8.16 -9.89 4.37
N ALA A 113 -8.40 -8.77 5.03
CA ALA A 113 -9.52 -7.87 4.72
C ALA A 113 -9.52 -7.39 3.27
N SER A 114 -8.34 -7.09 2.74
CA SER A 114 -8.16 -6.62 1.36
C SER A 114 -8.15 -7.73 0.31
N LEU A 115 -8.12 -9.02 0.67
CA LEU A 115 -7.86 -10.15 -0.25
C LEU A 115 -8.79 -10.15 -1.46
N ARG A 116 -10.08 -9.91 -1.25
CA ARG A 116 -11.06 -9.87 -2.35
C ARG A 116 -10.76 -8.75 -3.34
N ARG A 117 -10.50 -7.55 -2.85
CA ARG A 117 -10.12 -6.38 -3.65
C ARG A 117 -8.81 -6.64 -4.40
N ASP A 118 -7.80 -7.10 -3.71
CA ASP A 118 -6.46 -7.29 -4.26
C ASP A 118 -6.43 -8.40 -5.30
N ALA A 119 -7.18 -9.49 -5.09
CA ALA A 119 -7.35 -10.56 -6.08
C ALA A 119 -8.01 -10.06 -7.37
N LEU A 120 -9.02 -9.19 -7.28
CA LEU A 120 -9.65 -8.59 -8.45
C LEU A 120 -8.68 -7.64 -9.17
N PHE A 121 -8.02 -6.74 -8.46
CA PHE A 121 -7.04 -5.83 -9.05
C PHE A 121 -5.86 -6.59 -9.66
N ALA A 122 -5.35 -7.65 -9.01
CA ALA A 122 -4.29 -8.50 -9.56
C ALA A 122 -4.73 -9.23 -10.83
N THR A 123 -5.96 -9.74 -10.85
CA THR A 123 -6.54 -10.43 -11.99
C THR A 123 -6.64 -9.54 -13.23
N PHE A 124 -6.90 -8.24 -13.05
CA PHE A 124 -7.01 -7.24 -14.13
C PHE A 124 -5.76 -6.38 -14.32
N TRP A 125 -4.62 -6.78 -13.75
CA TRP A 125 -3.33 -6.06 -13.86
C TRP A 125 -3.41 -4.59 -13.46
N SER A 126 -4.09 -4.31 -12.39
CA SER A 126 -4.31 -2.97 -11.83
C SER A 126 -4.01 -2.86 -10.33
N SER A 127 -3.27 -3.84 -9.77
CA SER A 127 -2.94 -3.89 -8.34
C SER A 127 -2.30 -2.59 -7.84
N ASN A 128 -1.42 -1.98 -8.62
CA ASN A 128 -0.79 -0.71 -8.28
C ASN A 128 -1.83 0.42 -8.07
N TRP A 129 -2.85 0.50 -8.92
CA TRP A 129 -3.95 1.46 -8.77
C TRP A 129 -4.88 1.10 -7.62
N GLY A 130 -5.08 -0.20 -7.38
CA GLY A 130 -5.84 -0.70 -6.22
C GLY A 130 -5.20 -0.28 -4.89
N THR A 131 -3.87 -0.35 -4.78
CA THR A 131 -3.16 0.09 -3.59
C THR A 131 -3.21 1.61 -3.43
N ILE A 132 -2.94 2.39 -4.49
CA ILE A 132 -3.00 3.85 -4.46
C ILE A 132 -4.42 4.34 -4.07
N SER A 133 -5.48 3.77 -4.68
CA SER A 133 -6.87 4.19 -4.42
C SER A 133 -7.42 3.73 -3.07
N GLY A 134 -6.81 2.72 -2.47
CA GLY A 134 -7.23 2.18 -1.18
C GLY A 134 -6.73 2.98 0.02
N GLY A 135 -5.93 4.03 -0.17
CA GLY A 135 -5.34 4.82 0.92
C GLY A 135 -4.37 4.03 1.82
N GLY A 136 -4.04 2.79 1.44
CA GLY A 136 -3.09 1.97 2.18
C GLY A 136 -1.66 2.41 1.91
N ASP A 137 -0.92 2.71 2.96
CA ASP A 137 0.53 2.85 2.85
C ASP A 137 1.12 1.47 2.48
N TYR A 138 1.79 1.40 1.33
CA TYR A 138 2.49 0.17 0.91
C TYR A 138 3.58 -0.25 1.91
N TRP A 139 4.12 0.73 2.62
CA TRP A 139 5.19 0.59 3.59
C TRP A 139 4.68 0.38 5.01
N ALA A 140 3.37 0.54 5.25
CA ALA A 140 2.77 0.23 6.54
C ALA A 140 2.89 -1.29 6.77
N ARG A 141 3.79 -1.68 7.64
CA ARG A 141 4.00 -3.06 8.07
C ARG A 141 2.92 -3.53 9.05
N PHE A 142 1.91 -2.68 9.28
CA PHE A 142 0.86 -2.90 10.27
C PHE A 142 -0.42 -3.36 9.57
N GLY A 143 -0.92 -4.49 9.98
CA GLY A 143 -2.12 -5.13 9.49
C GLY A 143 -1.84 -6.39 8.67
N ASP A 144 -2.89 -7.10 8.30
CA ASP A 144 -2.82 -8.32 7.49
C ASP A 144 -2.20 -8.04 6.13
N VAL A 145 -0.95 -8.42 5.97
CA VAL A 145 -0.21 -8.21 4.72
C VAL A 145 -0.83 -9.06 3.62
N SER A 146 -1.35 -8.41 2.59
CA SER A 146 -1.93 -9.12 1.45
C SER A 146 -0.89 -9.97 0.73
N PRO A 147 -1.17 -11.27 0.53
CA PRO A 147 -0.27 -12.18 -0.19
C PRO A 147 -0.14 -11.83 -1.68
N LEU A 148 -0.91 -10.86 -2.18
CA LEU A 148 -0.92 -10.40 -3.56
C LEU A 148 -0.32 -9.00 -3.75
N THR A 149 0.17 -8.36 -2.69
CA THR A 149 0.70 -6.99 -2.75
C THR A 149 1.76 -6.82 -3.84
N HIS A 150 2.70 -7.77 -3.99
CA HIS A 150 3.79 -7.71 -4.97
C HIS A 150 3.34 -7.67 -6.44
N PHE A 151 2.05 -7.91 -6.74
CA PHE A 151 1.50 -7.81 -8.10
C PHE A 151 1.51 -6.37 -8.67
N TRP A 152 1.74 -5.34 -7.83
CA TRP A 152 1.79 -3.94 -8.28
C TRP A 152 2.80 -3.72 -9.42
N SER A 153 3.99 -4.29 -9.32
CA SER A 153 5.04 -4.11 -10.33
C SER A 153 4.72 -4.85 -11.64
N LEU A 154 4.12 -6.04 -11.53
CA LEU A 154 3.62 -6.78 -12.69
C LEU A 154 2.50 -6.01 -13.40
N ALA A 155 1.63 -5.34 -12.65
CA ALA A 155 0.59 -4.48 -13.22
C ALA A 155 1.19 -3.37 -14.09
N ILE A 156 2.23 -2.67 -13.61
CA ILE A 156 2.94 -1.63 -14.38
C ILE A 156 3.55 -2.23 -15.66
N GLU A 157 4.19 -3.40 -15.56
CA GLU A 157 4.81 -4.05 -16.70
C GLU A 157 3.78 -4.47 -17.77
N GLU A 158 2.64 -5.03 -17.35
CA GLU A 158 1.57 -5.45 -18.28
C GLU A 158 0.85 -4.26 -18.91
N GLN A 159 0.63 -3.18 -18.17
CA GLN A 159 0.10 -1.93 -18.70
C GLN A 159 1.06 -1.35 -19.76
N PHE A 160 2.36 -1.40 -19.53
CA PHE A 160 3.35 -1.02 -20.53
C PHE A 160 3.29 -1.93 -21.78
N TYR A 161 3.14 -3.24 -21.59
CA TYR A 161 2.99 -4.19 -22.71
C TYR A 161 1.72 -3.97 -23.54
N LEU A 162 0.68 -3.43 -22.92
CA LEU A 162 -0.54 -3.07 -23.62
C LEU A 162 -0.37 -1.79 -24.45
N VAL A 163 0.22 -0.76 -23.89
CA VAL A 163 0.27 0.61 -24.45
C VAL A 163 1.47 0.82 -25.37
N TRP A 164 2.67 0.35 -24.97
CA TRP A 164 3.91 0.64 -25.68
C TRP A 164 3.94 0.21 -27.16
N PRO A 165 3.43 -0.97 -27.56
CA PRO A 165 3.38 -1.35 -28.98
C PRO A 165 2.54 -0.40 -29.84
N LEU A 166 1.50 0.21 -29.27
CA LEU A 166 0.67 1.22 -29.95
C LEU A 166 1.45 2.53 -30.12
N VAL A 167 2.18 2.96 -29.11
CA VAL A 167 3.05 4.15 -29.17
C VAL A 167 4.15 3.93 -30.23
N VAL A 168 4.80 2.75 -30.24
CA VAL A 168 5.80 2.43 -31.26
C VAL A 168 5.18 2.46 -32.65
N LEU A 169 4.01 1.86 -32.86
CA LEU A 169 3.32 1.84 -34.16
C LEU A 169 2.97 3.25 -34.63
N ALA A 170 2.43 4.10 -33.77
CA ALA A 170 2.15 5.50 -34.05
C ALA A 170 3.43 6.28 -34.42
N THR A 171 4.49 6.12 -33.63
CA THR A 171 5.79 6.77 -33.86
C THR A 171 6.41 6.34 -35.20
N VAL A 172 6.32 5.05 -35.54
CA VAL A 172 6.76 4.53 -36.82
C VAL A 172 5.96 5.16 -37.97
N GLY A 173 4.65 5.31 -37.81
CA GLY A 173 3.78 5.97 -38.79
C GLY A 173 4.16 7.43 -39.02
N VAL A 174 4.38 8.19 -37.94
CA VAL A 174 4.85 9.59 -38.03
C VAL A 174 6.25 9.67 -38.65
N ALA A 175 7.18 8.85 -38.20
CA ALA A 175 8.56 8.84 -38.73
C ALA A 175 8.59 8.61 -40.26
N ARG A 176 7.77 7.68 -40.75
CA ARG A 176 7.63 7.44 -42.20
C ARG A 176 7.09 8.65 -42.94
N ARG A 177 6.08 9.31 -42.38
CA ARG A 177 5.44 10.50 -42.95
C ARG A 177 6.41 11.68 -43.03
N CYS A 178 7.21 11.85 -41.98
CA CYS A 178 8.21 12.92 -41.85
C CYS A 178 9.58 12.53 -42.44
N ARG A 179 9.72 11.35 -43.05
CA ARG A 179 11.00 10.83 -43.58
C ARG A 179 12.13 10.75 -42.56
N LEU A 180 11.77 10.54 -41.28
CA LEU A 180 12.71 10.39 -40.18
C LEU A 180 13.19 8.93 -40.04
N GLY A 181 14.35 8.74 -39.45
CA GLY A 181 14.84 7.40 -39.09
C GLY A 181 13.97 6.76 -38.02
N THR A 182 13.28 5.66 -38.36
CA THR A 182 12.30 4.99 -37.46
C THR A 182 12.87 4.70 -36.07
N ARG A 183 14.09 4.14 -36.00
CA ARG A 183 14.72 3.79 -34.71
C ARG A 183 15.08 5.01 -33.88
N ALA A 184 15.60 6.07 -34.53
CA ALA A 184 15.88 7.32 -33.87
C ALA A 184 14.59 7.95 -33.32
N ALA A 185 13.51 7.98 -34.12
CA ALA A 185 12.21 8.52 -33.69
C ALA A 185 11.65 7.76 -32.51
N VAL A 186 11.69 6.42 -32.50
CA VAL A 186 11.22 5.61 -31.34
C VAL A 186 12.12 5.81 -30.12
N SER A 187 13.44 5.90 -30.30
CA SER A 187 14.36 6.19 -29.19
C SER A 187 14.10 7.58 -28.59
N THR A 188 13.93 8.61 -29.43
CA THR A 188 13.61 9.97 -28.97
C THR A 188 12.26 10.02 -28.25
N MET A 189 11.23 9.36 -28.80
CA MET A 189 9.92 9.27 -28.14
C MET A 189 10.04 8.62 -26.75
N ALA A 190 10.78 7.51 -26.65
CA ALA A 190 11.01 6.84 -25.36
C ALA A 190 11.76 7.74 -24.38
N LEU A 191 12.79 8.47 -24.82
CA LEU A 191 13.53 9.41 -23.97
C LEU A 191 12.66 10.58 -23.49
N VAL A 192 11.83 11.15 -24.37
CA VAL A 192 10.92 12.26 -24.02
C VAL A 192 9.89 11.79 -22.98
N LEU A 193 9.26 10.65 -23.22
CA LEU A 193 8.32 10.08 -22.26
C LEU A 193 9.00 9.65 -20.95
N GLY A 194 10.23 9.13 -21.04
CA GLY A 194 11.04 8.78 -19.87
C GLY A 194 11.40 10.01 -19.02
N ALA A 195 11.81 11.10 -19.65
CA ALA A 195 12.06 12.37 -18.96
C ALA A 195 10.78 12.91 -18.30
N ALA A 196 9.65 12.88 -19.02
CA ALA A 196 8.34 13.27 -18.45
C ALA A 196 7.96 12.40 -17.24
N SER A 197 8.23 11.09 -17.30
CA SER A 197 8.00 10.15 -16.21
C SER A 197 8.84 10.49 -14.97
N VAL A 198 10.13 10.83 -15.15
CA VAL A 198 11.01 11.27 -14.04
C VAL A 198 10.52 12.56 -13.42
N LEU A 199 10.17 13.55 -14.23
CA LEU A 199 9.61 14.82 -13.74
C LEU A 199 8.30 14.61 -12.99
N TYR A 200 7.44 13.74 -13.51
CA TYR A 200 6.17 13.40 -12.87
C TYR A 200 6.38 12.67 -11.54
N MET A 201 7.35 11.75 -11.45
CA MET A 201 7.72 11.11 -10.17
C MET A 201 8.15 12.15 -9.14
N GLY A 202 9.03 13.09 -9.52
CA GLY A 202 9.47 14.15 -8.63
C GLY A 202 8.35 15.09 -8.19
N ALA A 203 7.37 15.36 -9.06
CA ALA A 203 6.20 16.18 -8.74
C ALA A 203 5.16 15.44 -7.85
N LEU A 204 5.11 14.11 -7.96
CA LEU A 204 4.19 13.27 -7.17
C LEU A 204 4.81 12.86 -5.84
N PHE A 205 6.12 13.05 -5.68
CA PHE A 205 6.83 12.58 -4.50
C PHE A 205 6.47 13.40 -3.27
N ASP A 206 5.93 12.72 -2.27
CA ASP A 206 5.69 13.22 -0.93
C ASP A 206 6.49 12.37 0.07
N PRO A 207 7.36 12.98 0.89
CA PRO A 207 8.08 12.24 1.93
C PRO A 207 7.16 11.56 2.94
N ALA A 208 5.96 12.09 3.18
CA ALA A 208 4.97 11.51 4.09
C ALA A 208 4.23 10.30 3.48
N ASP A 209 3.93 10.34 2.17
CA ASP A 209 3.33 9.21 1.43
C ASP A 209 4.04 8.94 0.12
N ARG A 210 5.00 8.03 0.16
CA ARG A 210 5.77 7.61 -1.01
C ARG A 210 5.02 6.64 -1.92
N THR A 211 3.89 6.08 -1.47
CA THR A 211 3.13 5.02 -2.15
C THR A 211 2.71 5.45 -3.55
N ALA A 212 2.14 6.66 -3.65
CA ALA A 212 1.69 7.20 -4.92
C ALA A 212 2.85 7.35 -5.92
N ALA A 213 4.00 7.90 -5.52
CA ALA A 213 5.17 8.03 -6.39
C ALA A 213 5.80 6.68 -6.74
N TYR A 214 5.81 5.72 -5.80
CA TYR A 214 6.43 4.40 -5.98
C TYR A 214 5.61 3.48 -6.87
N MET A 215 4.28 3.50 -6.77
CA MET A 215 3.40 2.57 -7.46
C MET A 215 2.76 3.11 -8.72
N ASN A 216 2.80 4.43 -8.95
CA ASN A 216 2.15 5.02 -10.11
C ASN A 216 2.83 4.59 -11.42
N THR A 217 2.04 4.07 -12.35
CA THR A 217 2.52 3.60 -13.66
C THR A 217 3.28 4.67 -14.41
N PHE A 218 2.79 5.91 -14.41
CA PHE A 218 3.42 7.01 -15.15
C PHE A 218 4.71 7.49 -14.49
N ALA A 219 4.79 7.44 -13.17
CA ALA A 219 5.99 7.78 -12.42
C ALA A 219 7.10 6.73 -12.61
N ARG A 220 6.74 5.44 -12.66
CA ARG A 220 7.68 4.32 -12.78
C ARG A 220 8.04 3.94 -14.22
N ALA A 221 7.32 4.47 -15.21
CA ALA A 221 7.55 4.14 -16.62
C ALA A 221 8.95 4.51 -17.10
N HIS A 222 9.68 5.40 -16.45
CA HIS A 222 11.01 5.85 -16.85
C HIS A 222 12.01 4.68 -17.00
N ALA A 223 11.99 3.68 -16.12
CA ALA A 223 12.88 2.53 -16.19
C ALA A 223 12.62 1.67 -17.46
N LEU A 224 11.33 1.40 -17.75
CA LEU A 224 10.89 0.74 -18.98
C LEU A 224 11.27 1.55 -20.23
N LEU A 225 11.07 2.86 -20.18
CA LEU A 225 11.30 3.78 -21.30
C LEU A 225 12.80 4.00 -21.58
N ILE A 226 13.66 4.06 -20.57
CA ILE A 226 15.13 4.08 -20.72
C ILE A 226 15.58 2.78 -21.39
N GLY A 227 15.07 1.64 -20.95
CA GLY A 227 15.28 0.34 -21.60
C GLY A 227 14.82 0.35 -23.05
N ALA A 228 13.62 0.87 -23.31
CA ALA A 228 13.04 0.97 -24.66
C ALA A 228 13.87 1.86 -25.59
N ALA A 229 14.33 3.01 -25.13
CA ALA A 229 15.19 3.91 -25.89
C ALA A 229 16.50 3.21 -26.31
N ALA A 230 17.13 2.51 -25.37
CA ALA A 230 18.34 1.72 -25.65
C ALA A 230 18.04 0.57 -26.62
N GLY A 231 16.91 -0.14 -26.48
CA GLY A 231 16.50 -1.20 -27.39
C GLY A 231 16.30 -0.73 -28.83
N ALA A 232 15.77 0.49 -29.01
CA ALA A 232 15.62 1.12 -30.30
C ALA A 232 16.97 1.57 -30.90
N PHE A 233 17.85 2.11 -30.06
CA PHE A 233 19.12 2.72 -30.52
C PHE A 233 20.24 1.71 -30.72
N THR A 234 20.40 0.74 -29.81
CA THR A 234 21.58 -0.15 -29.77
C THR A 234 21.50 -1.35 -30.69
N VAL A 235 20.33 -1.68 -31.25
CA VAL A 235 20.18 -2.84 -32.15
C VAL A 235 19.90 -2.36 -33.56
N ASP A 236 20.72 -2.81 -34.54
CA ASP A 236 20.53 -2.48 -35.96
C ASP A 236 19.44 -3.36 -36.64
N ARG A 237 19.20 -3.10 -37.96
CA ARG A 237 18.20 -3.85 -38.74
C ARG A 237 18.55 -5.33 -38.89
N GLN A 238 19.83 -5.69 -38.81
CA GLN A 238 20.32 -7.07 -38.88
C GLN A 238 20.31 -7.77 -37.50
N GLY A 239 19.84 -7.08 -36.42
CA GLY A 239 19.86 -7.61 -35.07
C GLY A 239 21.24 -7.58 -34.41
N ARG A 240 22.21 -6.87 -35.01
CA ARG A 240 23.55 -6.69 -34.43
C ARG A 240 23.51 -5.54 -33.43
N LEU A 241 24.32 -5.66 -32.36
CA LEU A 241 24.44 -4.60 -31.39
C LEU A 241 25.40 -3.51 -31.86
N ARG A 242 24.92 -2.28 -31.85
CA ARG A 242 25.73 -1.08 -32.03
C ARG A 242 26.12 -0.54 -30.64
N GLY A 243 27.36 -0.13 -30.48
CA GLY A 243 27.84 0.40 -29.22
C GLY A 243 28.12 -0.64 -28.15
N GLY A 244 27.99 -1.96 -28.45
CA GLY A 244 28.26 -3.03 -27.48
C GLY A 244 29.68 -2.98 -26.90
N GLY A 245 30.70 -2.65 -27.75
CA GLY A 245 32.07 -2.47 -27.29
C GLY A 245 32.23 -1.32 -26.28
N THR A 246 31.57 -0.19 -26.50
CA THR A 246 31.54 0.92 -25.54
C THR A 246 30.79 0.53 -24.25
N ALA A 247 29.63 -0.09 -24.41
CA ALA A 247 28.87 -0.60 -23.25
C ALA A 247 29.71 -1.59 -22.43
N ARG A 248 30.45 -2.53 -23.07
CA ARG A 248 31.33 -3.46 -22.35
C ARG A 248 32.47 -2.75 -21.59
N ARG A 249 33.01 -1.64 -22.13
CA ARG A 249 34.02 -0.85 -21.39
C ARG A 249 33.44 -0.12 -20.18
N LEU A 250 32.23 0.40 -20.30
CA LEU A 250 31.53 1.11 -19.22
C LEU A 250 30.85 0.18 -18.20
N ALA A 251 30.57 -1.06 -18.58
CA ALA A 251 29.81 -1.99 -17.77
C ALA A 251 30.37 -2.25 -16.37
N PRO A 252 31.70 -2.37 -16.14
CA PRO A 252 32.22 -2.53 -14.77
C PRO A 252 31.88 -1.33 -13.87
N ALA A 253 32.06 -0.11 -14.36
CA ALA A 253 31.73 1.09 -13.61
C ALA A 253 30.21 1.21 -13.38
N ALA A 254 29.41 0.91 -14.41
CA ALA A 254 27.94 0.89 -14.28
C ALA A 254 27.46 -0.18 -13.31
N ALA A 255 28.08 -1.35 -13.30
CA ALA A 255 27.74 -2.42 -12.35
C ALA A 255 28.12 -2.03 -10.91
N VAL A 256 29.31 -1.43 -10.69
CA VAL A 256 29.71 -0.91 -9.40
C VAL A 256 28.71 0.15 -8.93
N LEU A 257 28.35 1.11 -9.79
CA LEU A 257 27.34 2.12 -9.45
C LEU A 257 26.01 1.49 -9.08
N ALA A 258 25.51 0.54 -9.87
CA ALA A 258 24.24 -0.14 -9.58
C ALA A 258 24.30 -0.91 -8.24
N LEU A 259 25.40 -1.60 -7.96
CA LEU A 259 25.59 -2.33 -6.70
C LEU A 259 25.73 -1.37 -5.52
N THR A 260 26.40 -0.23 -5.68
CA THR A 260 26.50 0.82 -4.67
C THR A 260 25.11 1.38 -4.35
N LEU A 261 24.32 1.69 -5.40
CA LEU A 261 22.95 2.15 -5.18
C LEU A 261 22.12 1.12 -4.43
N VAL A 262 22.23 -0.16 -4.79
CA VAL A 262 21.55 -1.24 -4.05
C VAL A 262 22.02 -1.38 -2.60
N ALA A 263 23.34 -1.23 -2.35
CA ALA A 263 23.89 -1.40 -1.01
C ALA A 263 23.57 -0.25 -0.04
N PHE A 264 23.43 0.98 -0.57
CA PHE A 264 23.26 2.19 0.24
C PHE A 264 21.88 2.85 0.09
N SER A 265 20.93 2.23 -0.61
CA SER A 265 19.55 2.70 -0.64
C SER A 265 18.67 1.87 0.29
N SER A 266 17.68 2.54 0.84
CA SER A 266 16.53 1.91 1.47
C SER A 266 15.26 2.37 0.75
N GLU A 267 14.18 1.68 0.96
CA GLU A 267 12.86 2.05 0.46
C GLU A 267 12.41 3.44 0.93
N ARG A 268 12.99 3.93 2.04
CA ARG A 268 12.71 5.22 2.66
C ARG A 268 13.60 6.35 2.16
N SER A 269 14.59 6.05 1.33
CA SER A 269 15.54 7.04 0.84
C SER A 269 14.89 8.03 -0.14
N ASP A 270 14.64 9.25 0.25
CA ASP A 270 14.02 10.31 -0.57
C ASP A 270 14.76 10.60 -1.86
N TRP A 271 16.10 10.52 -1.83
CA TRP A 271 16.93 10.73 -3.01
C TRP A 271 16.67 9.71 -4.12
N LEU A 272 16.13 8.50 -3.79
CA LEU A 272 15.74 7.52 -4.81
C LEU A 272 14.63 8.09 -5.73
N PHE A 273 13.63 8.75 -5.15
CA PHE A 273 12.50 9.31 -5.89
C PHE A 273 12.89 10.55 -6.70
N ARG A 274 13.86 11.32 -6.24
CA ARG A 274 14.30 12.54 -6.91
C ARG A 274 15.22 12.25 -8.09
N TRP A 275 16.20 11.32 -7.93
CA TRP A 275 17.19 11.02 -8.98
C TRP A 275 17.74 9.59 -8.93
N GLY A 276 17.58 8.84 -7.84
CA GLY A 276 18.17 7.51 -7.66
C GLY A 276 17.63 6.47 -8.60
N PHE A 277 16.29 6.36 -8.75
CA PHE A 277 15.68 5.43 -9.69
C PHE A 277 16.11 5.64 -11.14
N PRO A 278 16.07 6.86 -11.71
CA PRO A 278 16.56 7.08 -13.07
C PRO A 278 18.06 6.83 -13.20
N LEU A 279 18.88 7.16 -12.20
CA LEU A 279 20.31 6.87 -12.20
C LEU A 279 20.58 5.37 -12.22
N PHE A 280 19.86 4.59 -11.40
CA PHE A 280 19.95 3.15 -11.42
C PHE A 280 19.53 2.58 -12.79
N ALA A 281 18.43 3.06 -13.39
CA ALA A 281 17.97 2.61 -14.69
C ALA A 281 19.01 2.90 -15.80
N LEU A 282 19.70 4.04 -15.73
CA LEU A 282 20.81 4.38 -16.65
C LEU A 282 22.01 3.44 -16.47
N ALA A 283 22.39 3.12 -15.23
CA ALA A 283 23.45 2.14 -14.97
C ALA A 283 23.03 0.74 -15.45
N ALA A 284 21.81 0.31 -15.13
CA ALA A 284 21.26 -0.98 -15.51
C ALA A 284 21.20 -1.16 -17.03
N VAL A 285 20.83 -0.13 -17.79
CA VAL A 285 20.76 -0.25 -19.26
C VAL A 285 22.13 -0.44 -19.91
N ILE A 286 23.19 0.19 -19.36
CA ILE A 286 24.57 -0.04 -19.84
C ILE A 286 24.94 -1.50 -19.59
N VAL A 287 24.63 -2.04 -18.41
CA VAL A 287 24.86 -3.46 -18.07
C VAL A 287 24.08 -4.39 -19.00
N VAL A 288 22.78 -4.10 -19.25
CA VAL A 288 21.91 -4.88 -20.16
C VAL A 288 22.50 -4.94 -21.56
N VAL A 289 22.92 -3.81 -22.13
CA VAL A 289 23.52 -3.75 -23.48
C VAL A 289 24.86 -4.51 -23.54
N ALA A 290 25.70 -4.36 -22.51
CA ALA A 290 26.98 -5.05 -22.43
C ALA A 290 26.81 -6.58 -22.33
N VAL A 291 25.88 -7.04 -21.49
CA VAL A 291 25.57 -8.46 -21.31
C VAL A 291 24.92 -9.02 -22.59
N ALA A 292 24.06 -8.27 -23.24
CA ALA A 292 23.51 -8.63 -24.54
C ALA A 292 24.59 -8.75 -25.62
N ASP A 293 25.72 -8.03 -25.50
CA ASP A 293 26.91 -8.13 -26.33
C ASP A 293 27.94 -9.18 -25.84
N GLY A 294 27.60 -9.99 -24.86
CA GLY A 294 28.38 -11.11 -24.35
C GLY A 294 29.28 -10.80 -23.14
N ALA A 295 29.18 -9.61 -22.53
CA ALA A 295 29.92 -9.33 -21.29
C ALA A 295 29.50 -10.34 -20.20
N TRP A 296 30.48 -10.79 -19.43
CA TRP A 296 30.30 -11.77 -18.33
C TRP A 296 29.54 -13.05 -18.70
N GLY A 297 29.55 -13.42 -20.00
CA GLY A 297 28.79 -14.58 -20.53
C GLY A 297 29.17 -15.91 -19.85
N ARG A 298 30.41 -16.06 -19.36
CA ARG A 298 30.81 -17.27 -18.63
C ARG A 298 30.04 -17.45 -17.32
N VAL A 299 29.68 -16.37 -16.65
CA VAL A 299 28.96 -16.38 -15.38
C VAL A 299 27.46 -16.29 -15.64
N LEU A 300 27.00 -15.23 -16.31
CA LEU A 300 25.57 -14.93 -16.48
C LEU A 300 24.86 -15.90 -17.46
N ALA A 301 25.58 -16.48 -18.42
CA ALA A 301 25.05 -17.53 -19.29
C ALA A 301 25.33 -18.95 -18.78
N SER A 302 25.83 -19.11 -17.55
CA SER A 302 26.03 -20.42 -16.95
C SER A 302 24.70 -21.17 -16.73
N PRO A 303 24.71 -22.52 -16.77
CA PRO A 303 23.48 -23.31 -16.59
C PRO A 303 22.68 -22.97 -15.33
N PRO A 304 23.29 -22.77 -14.13
CA PRO A 304 22.54 -22.38 -12.94
C PRO A 304 21.85 -21.02 -13.08
N MET A 305 22.57 -20.00 -13.58
CA MET A 305 22.02 -18.66 -13.78
C MET A 305 20.87 -18.66 -14.79
N ARG A 306 21.01 -19.39 -15.87
CA ARG A 306 19.93 -19.57 -16.87
C ARG A 306 18.74 -20.30 -16.27
N TRP A 307 18.98 -21.34 -15.47
CA TRP A 307 17.92 -22.10 -14.82
C TRP A 307 17.06 -21.22 -13.90
N VAL A 308 17.70 -20.40 -13.07
CA VAL A 308 17.00 -19.40 -12.22
C VAL A 308 16.31 -18.33 -13.09
N GLY A 309 17.01 -17.79 -14.09
CA GLY A 309 16.48 -16.76 -14.98
C GLY A 309 15.26 -17.19 -15.79
N ASP A 310 15.22 -18.45 -16.24
CA ASP A 310 14.05 -19.02 -16.93
C ASP A 310 12.83 -19.11 -16.00
N ARG A 311 13.06 -19.28 -14.68
CA ARG A 311 12.05 -19.41 -13.63
C ARG A 311 11.82 -18.10 -12.87
N SER A 312 12.55 -17.04 -13.19
CA SER A 312 12.50 -15.77 -12.44
C SER A 312 11.10 -15.20 -12.30
N TYR A 313 10.24 -15.39 -13.29
CA TYR A 313 8.84 -14.99 -13.24
C TYR A 313 8.04 -15.82 -12.21
N GLY A 314 8.18 -17.13 -12.26
CA GLY A 314 7.54 -18.01 -11.26
C GLY A 314 8.07 -17.75 -9.84
N ILE A 315 9.40 -17.57 -9.67
CA ILE A 315 10.00 -17.22 -8.37
C ILE A 315 9.42 -15.91 -7.87
N TYR A 316 9.30 -14.89 -8.71
CA TYR A 316 8.69 -13.61 -8.36
C TYR A 316 7.20 -13.75 -7.95
N LEU A 317 6.45 -14.62 -8.61
CA LEU A 317 5.04 -14.84 -8.26
C LEU A 317 4.85 -15.58 -6.94
N TRP A 318 5.70 -16.58 -6.64
CA TRP A 318 5.52 -17.46 -5.49
C TRP A 318 6.20 -16.97 -4.21
N HIS A 319 7.29 -16.17 -4.32
CA HIS A 319 8.07 -15.83 -3.12
C HIS A 319 7.25 -15.09 -2.06
N TRP A 320 6.45 -14.11 -2.45
CA TRP A 320 5.71 -13.29 -1.51
C TRP A 320 4.57 -14.04 -0.80
N PRO A 321 3.66 -14.76 -1.51
CA PRO A 321 2.69 -15.62 -0.83
C PRO A 321 3.33 -16.64 0.11
N VAL A 322 4.50 -17.18 -0.24
CA VAL A 322 5.25 -18.13 0.61
C VAL A 322 5.81 -17.41 1.84
N ILE A 323 6.37 -16.23 1.71
CA ILE A 323 6.89 -15.42 2.83
C ILE A 323 5.76 -15.07 3.81
N VAL A 324 4.60 -14.65 3.28
CA VAL A 324 3.43 -14.31 4.09
C VAL A 324 2.81 -15.54 4.76
N LEU A 325 2.80 -16.69 4.07
CA LEU A 325 2.21 -17.93 4.63
C LEU A 325 3.11 -18.59 5.68
N LEU A 326 4.41 -18.61 5.43
CA LEU A 326 5.39 -19.25 6.30
C LEU A 326 6.04 -18.18 7.18
N ASP A 327 5.29 -17.63 8.12
CA ASP A 327 5.82 -16.77 9.16
C ASP A 327 6.39 -17.57 10.35
N ASP A 328 7.03 -16.90 11.28
CA ASP A 328 7.61 -17.47 12.48
C ASP A 328 6.56 -18.07 13.42
N GLN A 329 5.41 -17.40 13.53
CA GLN A 329 4.31 -17.84 14.39
C GLN A 329 3.69 -19.16 13.90
N ARG A 330 3.48 -19.31 12.58
CA ARG A 330 2.89 -20.54 12.01
C ARG A 330 3.88 -21.69 11.91
N THR A 331 5.15 -21.40 11.73
CA THR A 331 6.17 -22.43 11.51
C THR A 331 6.94 -22.81 12.76
N SER A 332 6.91 -21.99 13.81
CA SER A 332 7.77 -22.06 14.99
C SER A 332 9.27 -22.11 14.62
N LEU A 333 9.64 -21.49 13.48
CA LEU A 333 11.00 -21.39 12.97
C LEU A 333 11.34 -19.92 12.82
N ASP A 334 12.59 -19.58 13.06
CA ASP A 334 13.10 -18.21 12.93
C ASP A 334 14.41 -18.14 12.12
N GLY A 335 14.90 -16.95 11.92
CA GLY A 335 16.21 -16.65 11.36
C GLY A 335 16.51 -17.37 10.05
N VAL A 336 17.71 -17.96 9.99
CA VAL A 336 18.25 -18.61 8.78
C VAL A 336 17.43 -19.85 8.38
N ALA A 337 16.90 -20.61 9.34
CA ALA A 337 16.14 -21.82 9.06
C ALA A 337 14.85 -21.49 8.31
N LEU A 338 14.10 -20.51 8.79
CA LEU A 338 12.87 -20.02 8.14
C LEU A 338 13.18 -19.47 6.75
N THR A 339 14.23 -18.65 6.62
CA THR A 339 14.67 -18.10 5.33
C THR A 339 14.96 -19.18 4.31
N LEU A 340 15.71 -20.21 4.67
CA LEU A 340 16.05 -21.31 3.76
C LEU A 340 14.79 -22.06 3.30
N ILE A 341 13.83 -22.29 4.20
CA ILE A 341 12.57 -22.95 3.87
C ILE A 341 11.73 -22.06 2.93
N ARG A 342 11.59 -20.76 3.22
CA ARG A 342 10.88 -19.79 2.35
C ARG A 342 11.46 -19.80 0.93
N VAL A 343 12.78 -19.73 0.80
CA VAL A 343 13.46 -19.77 -0.50
C VAL A 343 13.26 -21.11 -1.19
N ALA A 344 13.46 -22.22 -0.48
CA ALA A 344 13.34 -23.57 -1.05
C ALA A 344 11.92 -23.84 -1.56
N VAL A 345 10.90 -23.50 -0.77
CA VAL A 345 9.48 -23.66 -1.15
C VAL A 345 9.13 -22.77 -2.34
N SER A 346 9.55 -21.50 -2.32
CA SER A 346 9.31 -20.56 -3.43
C SER A 346 9.91 -21.06 -4.74
N VAL A 347 11.14 -21.55 -4.71
CA VAL A 347 11.84 -22.09 -5.89
C VAL A 347 11.22 -23.41 -6.36
N ALA A 348 10.80 -24.27 -5.44
CA ALA A 348 10.13 -25.54 -5.77
C ALA A 348 8.77 -25.29 -6.44
N LEU A 349 7.95 -24.39 -5.90
CA LEU A 349 6.66 -24.01 -6.48
C LEU A 349 6.83 -23.33 -7.85
N ALA A 350 7.84 -22.48 -7.99
CA ALA A 350 8.17 -21.86 -9.27
C ALA A 350 8.60 -22.88 -10.33
N ASP A 351 9.44 -23.86 -9.97
CA ASP A 351 9.86 -24.93 -10.91
C ASP A 351 8.67 -25.84 -11.28
N LEU A 352 7.82 -26.17 -10.32
CA LEU A 352 6.61 -26.95 -10.56
C LEU A 352 5.64 -26.22 -11.51
N SER A 353 5.36 -24.94 -11.21
CA SER A 353 4.55 -24.07 -12.07
C SER A 353 5.14 -23.93 -13.48
N TYR A 354 6.44 -23.71 -13.57
CA TYR A 354 7.15 -23.63 -14.85
C TYR A 354 6.98 -24.89 -15.70
N ARG A 355 7.18 -26.09 -15.10
CA ARG A 355 7.10 -27.37 -15.82
C ARG A 355 5.67 -27.75 -16.20
N LEU A 356 4.71 -27.56 -15.29
CA LEU A 356 3.35 -28.06 -15.47
C LEU A 356 2.43 -27.09 -16.22
N ILE A 357 2.67 -25.77 -16.09
CA ILE A 357 1.76 -24.72 -16.55
C ILE A 357 2.42 -23.86 -17.62
N GLU A 358 3.54 -23.16 -17.26
CA GLU A 358 4.09 -22.14 -18.14
C GLU A 358 4.67 -22.71 -19.43
N GLN A 359 5.55 -23.69 -19.34
CA GLN A 359 6.25 -24.25 -20.48
C GLN A 359 5.30 -24.96 -21.48
N PRO A 360 4.33 -25.80 -21.05
CA PRO A 360 3.39 -26.45 -21.97
C PRO A 360 2.50 -25.47 -22.71
N ILE A 361 2.07 -24.37 -22.07
CA ILE A 361 1.23 -23.34 -22.69
C ILE A 361 2.07 -22.43 -23.59
N ARG A 362 3.26 -22.00 -23.15
CA ARG A 362 4.18 -21.17 -23.91
C ARG A 362 4.61 -21.80 -25.21
N THR A 363 4.89 -23.11 -25.20
CA THR A 363 5.33 -23.86 -26.39
C THR A 363 4.18 -24.30 -27.30
N ARG A 364 2.95 -23.88 -27.03
CA ARG A 364 1.74 -24.27 -27.76
C ARG A 364 1.45 -25.77 -27.77
N ARG A 365 2.03 -26.53 -26.86
CA ARG A 365 1.71 -27.96 -26.70
C ARG A 365 0.27 -28.15 -26.17
N ARG A 366 -0.23 -27.15 -25.43
CA ARG A 366 -1.61 -27.11 -24.90
C ARG A 366 -2.23 -25.74 -25.26
N LEU A 367 -3.55 -25.72 -25.46
CA LEU A 367 -4.38 -24.51 -25.62
C LEU A 367 -3.91 -23.61 -26.80
N ALA A 368 -3.90 -24.15 -28.03
CA ALA A 368 -3.61 -23.38 -29.22
C ALA A 368 -4.86 -22.74 -29.87
N GLY A 369 -4.71 -21.57 -30.51
CA GLY A 369 -5.74 -20.87 -31.27
C GLY A 369 -6.97 -20.45 -30.44
N ARG A 370 -8.18 -20.50 -31.03
CA ARG A 370 -9.45 -20.08 -30.40
C ARG A 370 -9.73 -20.79 -29.07
N ARG A 371 -9.33 -22.06 -28.96
CA ARG A 371 -9.47 -22.83 -27.70
C ARG A 371 -8.66 -22.21 -26.56
N GLY A 372 -7.46 -21.72 -26.85
CA GLY A 372 -6.62 -21.03 -25.83
C GLY A 372 -7.22 -19.70 -25.38
N SER A 373 -7.80 -18.93 -26.30
CA SER A 373 -8.46 -17.66 -25.94
C SER A 373 -9.71 -17.91 -25.08
N VAL A 374 -10.53 -18.92 -25.44
CA VAL A 374 -11.70 -19.30 -24.66
C VAL A 374 -11.30 -19.79 -23.26
N ALA A 375 -10.27 -20.65 -23.19
CA ALA A 375 -9.77 -21.13 -21.89
C ALA A 375 -9.25 -20.00 -21.00
N ALA A 376 -8.56 -19.00 -21.57
CA ALA A 376 -8.10 -17.83 -20.83
C ALA A 376 -9.25 -16.99 -20.26
N VAL A 377 -10.31 -16.77 -21.07
CA VAL A 377 -11.52 -16.05 -20.62
C VAL A 377 -12.23 -16.83 -19.53
N LEU A 378 -12.38 -18.16 -19.70
CA LEU A 378 -13.02 -19.00 -18.69
C LEU A 378 -12.21 -19.06 -17.38
N ALA A 379 -10.89 -19.11 -17.47
CA ALA A 379 -10.03 -19.06 -16.29
C ALA A 379 -10.16 -17.72 -15.54
N LEU A 380 -10.18 -16.61 -16.29
CA LEU A 380 -10.41 -15.28 -15.72
C LEU A 380 -11.77 -15.19 -15.03
N ALA A 381 -12.83 -15.57 -15.73
CA ALA A 381 -14.19 -15.59 -15.17
C ALA A 381 -14.30 -16.53 -13.96
N GLY A 382 -13.64 -17.68 -14.02
CA GLY A 382 -13.59 -18.65 -12.92
C GLY A 382 -12.91 -18.09 -11.68
N ILE A 383 -11.79 -17.40 -11.81
CA ILE A 383 -11.11 -16.75 -10.66
C ILE A 383 -11.99 -15.66 -10.06
N VAL A 384 -12.59 -14.81 -10.91
CA VAL A 384 -13.51 -13.77 -10.42
C VAL A 384 -14.68 -14.43 -9.66
N ALA A 385 -15.30 -15.46 -10.22
CA ALA A 385 -16.41 -16.16 -9.56
C ALA A 385 -15.97 -16.80 -8.23
N VAL A 386 -14.84 -17.50 -8.21
CA VAL A 386 -14.29 -18.12 -7.00
C VAL A 386 -13.96 -17.06 -5.95
N THR A 387 -13.40 -15.92 -6.34
CA THR A 387 -13.11 -14.81 -5.43
C THR A 387 -14.39 -14.30 -4.74
N PHE A 388 -15.50 -14.19 -5.48
CA PHE A 388 -16.78 -13.76 -4.90
C PHE A 388 -17.46 -14.82 -4.04
N VAL A 389 -17.22 -16.10 -4.30
CA VAL A 389 -17.84 -17.21 -3.57
C VAL A 389 -17.05 -17.57 -2.31
N VAL A 390 -15.73 -17.59 -2.40
CA VAL A 390 -14.85 -18.13 -1.34
C VAL A 390 -14.37 -17.05 -0.39
N VAL A 391 -14.03 -15.84 -0.92
CA VAL A 391 -13.57 -14.74 -0.07
C VAL A 391 -14.80 -13.95 0.42
N PRO A 392 -15.02 -13.86 1.74
CA PRO A 392 -16.12 -13.09 2.30
C PRO A 392 -16.16 -11.65 1.76
N ALA A 393 -17.35 -11.07 1.67
CA ALA A 393 -17.44 -9.63 1.43
C ALA A 393 -16.81 -8.90 2.62
N PRO A 394 -16.13 -7.76 2.40
CA PRO A 394 -15.70 -6.90 3.50
C PRO A 394 -16.90 -6.66 4.41
N ARG A 395 -16.74 -6.88 5.71
CA ARG A 395 -17.79 -6.56 6.68
C ARG A 395 -18.01 -5.06 6.61
N SER A 396 -19.25 -4.61 6.85
CA SER A 396 -19.62 -3.19 6.70
C SER A 396 -18.77 -2.22 7.55
N SER A 397 -18.16 -2.71 8.63
CA SER A 397 -17.18 -1.97 9.43
C SER A 397 -15.84 -1.71 8.69
N GLU A 398 -15.39 -2.65 7.86
CA GLU A 398 -14.19 -2.47 7.03
C GLU A 398 -14.45 -1.52 5.86
N ALA A 399 -15.66 -1.57 5.29
CA ALA A 399 -16.07 -0.59 4.27
C ALA A 399 -16.14 0.83 4.86
N LEU A 400 -16.47 0.99 6.15
CA LEU A 400 -16.48 2.27 6.83
C LEU A 400 -15.06 2.80 7.08
N ILE A 401 -14.13 1.93 7.49
CA ILE A 401 -12.71 2.28 7.69
C ILE A 401 -12.05 2.65 6.35
N VAL A 402 -12.31 1.90 5.28
CA VAL A 402 -11.77 2.19 3.94
C VAL A 402 -12.42 3.42 3.30
N THR A 403 -13.67 3.71 3.63
CA THR A 403 -14.38 4.89 3.10
C THR A 403 -14.04 6.17 3.89
N LEU A 404 -13.51 6.03 5.11
CA LEU A 404 -13.09 7.14 5.97
C LEU A 404 -11.58 7.45 5.90
N ALA A 405 -10.79 6.63 5.20
CA ALA A 405 -9.47 7.06 4.77
C ALA A 405 -9.65 8.28 3.85
N PRO A 406 -9.04 9.43 4.13
CA PRO A 406 -9.23 10.62 3.31
C PRO A 406 -8.83 10.29 1.87
N ALA A 407 -9.75 10.51 0.94
CA ALA A 407 -9.41 10.52 -0.47
C ALA A 407 -8.27 11.54 -0.64
N PRO A 408 -7.20 11.23 -1.39
CA PRO A 408 -6.13 12.19 -1.61
C PRO A 408 -6.77 13.45 -2.18
N MET A 409 -6.73 14.55 -1.40
CA MET A 409 -7.18 15.86 -1.88
C MET A 409 -6.31 16.21 -3.07
N VAL A 410 -6.90 16.13 -4.25
CA VAL A 410 -6.37 16.83 -5.42
C VAL A 410 -6.48 18.31 -5.06
N GLN A 411 -5.38 18.88 -4.56
CA GLN A 411 -5.27 20.34 -4.42
C GLN A 411 -5.39 20.91 -5.81
N ALA A 412 -6.55 21.51 -6.08
CA ALA A 412 -6.71 22.39 -7.22
C ALA A 412 -5.70 23.52 -7.04
N LEU A 413 -4.75 23.61 -7.95
CA LEU A 413 -3.81 24.71 -8.07
C LEU A 413 -4.63 26.01 -8.10
N ALA A 414 -4.59 26.76 -7.01
CA ALA A 414 -5.12 28.11 -6.98
C ALA A 414 -4.28 28.98 -7.93
N PRO A 415 -4.89 29.78 -8.81
CA PRO A 415 -4.14 30.65 -9.67
C PRO A 415 -3.46 31.73 -8.82
N THR A 416 -2.17 31.87 -8.97
CA THR A 416 -1.35 32.93 -8.41
C THR A 416 -1.88 34.28 -8.92
N SER A 417 -2.60 35.00 -8.08
CA SER A 417 -2.99 36.36 -8.36
C SER A 417 -1.85 37.29 -7.99
N THR A 418 -1.14 37.79 -8.99
CA THR A 418 -0.28 38.94 -8.89
C THR A 418 -1.14 40.17 -8.66
N ALA A 419 -1.13 40.68 -7.45
CA ALA A 419 -1.72 41.96 -7.13
C ALA A 419 -0.84 43.08 -7.72
N THR A 420 -1.41 43.83 -8.67
CA THR A 420 -0.92 45.14 -9.05
C THR A 420 -1.89 46.15 -8.45
N GLU A 421 -1.39 46.96 -7.52
CA GLU A 421 -2.08 48.11 -6.98
C GLU A 421 -2.37 49.11 -8.10
N THR A 422 -3.61 49.51 -8.22
CA THR A 422 -3.94 50.85 -8.81
C THR A 422 -5.16 51.39 -8.07
N THR A 423 -4.91 52.49 -7.41
CA THR A 423 -5.86 53.41 -6.80
C THR A 423 -6.82 54.00 -7.84
N SER A 424 -8.08 54.14 -7.58
CA SER A 424 -8.85 55.38 -7.53
C SER A 424 -10.37 55.20 -7.63
N ASP A 425 -11.04 55.92 -6.76
CA ASP A 425 -12.32 56.59 -6.86
C ASP A 425 -13.66 55.82 -6.75
N LEU A 426 -14.26 56.08 -5.61
CA LEU A 426 -15.71 56.06 -5.34
C LEU A 426 -16.48 57.06 -6.26
N PRO A 427 -17.78 56.86 -6.54
CA PRO A 427 -18.74 57.52 -5.66
C PRO A 427 -19.95 56.67 -5.23
N ALA A 428 -20.48 57.09 -4.10
CA ALA A 428 -21.75 56.70 -3.51
C ALA A 428 -22.95 57.21 -4.34
N ILE A 429 -24.11 56.55 -4.18
CA ILE A 429 -25.50 57.10 -4.18
C ILE A 429 -26.46 55.90 -3.99
N THR A 430 -27.17 55.88 -2.99
CA THR A 430 -28.44 56.22 -2.40
C THR A 430 -29.43 55.07 -2.25
N THR A 431 -29.90 55.01 -1.03
CA THR A 431 -31.14 54.42 -0.51
C THR A 431 -32.34 54.57 -1.43
N ASP A 432 -33.17 53.54 -1.57
CA ASP A 432 -34.60 53.77 -1.46
C ASP A 432 -35.35 52.58 -0.84
N THR A 433 -36.18 52.95 0.07
CA THR A 433 -37.21 52.32 0.86
C THR A 433 -38.35 51.79 -0.01
N LEU A 434 -39.00 50.71 0.38
CA LEU A 434 -40.47 50.59 0.51
C LEU A 434 -40.87 49.22 1.08
N GLN A 435 -41.53 49.26 2.23
CA GLN A 435 -42.49 48.30 2.79
C GLN A 435 -43.90 48.73 2.33
N PRO A 436 -45.01 48.06 2.78
CA PRO A 436 -45.41 46.70 3.08
C PRO A 436 -46.76 46.29 2.44
N ASN A 437 -47.32 45.18 2.82
CA ASN A 437 -48.75 44.74 2.88
C ASN A 437 -48.89 43.32 2.28
N ASP A 438 -49.68 42.36 2.75
CA ASP A 438 -50.79 42.30 3.70
C ASP A 438 -50.99 40.87 4.19
N THR A 439 -51.42 40.74 5.44
CA THR A 439 -52.13 39.60 6.05
C THR A 439 -53.64 39.79 5.73
N PRO A 440 -54.64 38.95 6.08
CA PRO A 440 -54.67 37.62 6.74
C PRO A 440 -55.75 36.67 6.14
N ALA A 441 -55.79 35.43 6.68
CA ALA A 441 -57.09 34.72 6.77
C ALA A 441 -57.11 33.70 7.92
N THR A 442 -57.90 34.04 8.90
CA THR A 442 -58.37 33.35 10.06
C THR A 442 -59.58 32.48 9.69
N VAL A 443 -59.68 31.24 10.20
CA VAL A 443 -60.94 30.55 10.54
C VAL A 443 -60.63 29.55 11.63
N ALA A 444 -60.93 29.75 12.84
CA ALA A 444 -62.11 29.64 13.68
C ALA A 444 -62.45 28.24 14.16
N LEU A 445 -62.27 28.11 15.46
CA LEU A 445 -62.87 27.26 16.48
C LEU A 445 -64.10 26.43 16.11
N ALA A 446 -64.17 25.22 16.66
CA ALA A 446 -65.44 24.65 17.19
C ALA A 446 -65.18 23.74 18.40
N ALA A 447 -66.02 23.87 19.30
CA ALA A 447 -66.11 23.63 20.72
C ALA A 447 -66.22 22.16 21.17
N VAL A 448 -65.89 21.99 22.44
CA VAL A 448 -66.12 20.89 23.35
C VAL A 448 -67.62 20.68 23.61
N PRO A 449 -68.07 19.45 23.93
CA PRO A 449 -68.76 19.31 25.23
C PRO A 449 -68.28 18.16 26.13
N ALA A 450 -68.58 18.39 27.37
CA ALA A 450 -68.18 17.72 28.59
C ALA A 450 -68.95 16.45 28.98
N SER A 451 -68.37 15.79 29.97
CA SER A 451 -69.01 15.10 31.11
C SER A 451 -68.96 13.57 31.13
N ALA A 452 -68.25 13.16 32.12
CA ALA A 452 -67.98 11.85 32.70
C ALA A 452 -69.13 11.17 33.43
N PRO A 453 -68.99 9.99 34.03
CA PRO A 453 -68.54 9.89 35.40
C PRO A 453 -67.59 8.71 35.68
N PRO A 454 -67.11 8.52 36.91
CA PRO A 454 -65.94 7.72 37.21
C PRO A 454 -66.25 6.24 37.40
N THR A 455 -65.39 5.37 36.94
CA THR A 455 -65.46 3.94 37.26
C THR A 455 -64.07 3.45 37.69
N SER A 456 -64.05 3.02 38.95
CA SER A 456 -63.22 1.96 39.58
C SER A 456 -61.74 1.87 39.17
N ALA A 457 -60.89 2.13 40.16
CA ALA A 457 -59.47 1.81 40.15
C ALA A 457 -59.22 0.31 39.91
N ALA A 458 -58.51 0.02 38.80
CA ALA A 458 -57.80 -1.23 38.66
C ALA A 458 -56.40 -1.11 39.28
N PRO A 459 -55.81 -2.17 39.83
CA PRO A 459 -54.52 -2.08 40.52
C PRO A 459 -53.44 -1.68 39.54
N ALA A 460 -52.52 -0.83 40.00
CA ALA A 460 -51.34 -0.39 39.26
C ALA A 460 -50.57 -1.59 38.72
N ALA A 461 -50.52 -1.72 37.39
CA ALA A 461 -49.60 -2.63 36.75
C ALA A 461 -48.18 -2.16 37.13
N THR A 462 -47.48 -3.01 37.86
CA THR A 462 -46.04 -2.87 38.09
C THR A 462 -45.40 -2.89 36.71
N THR A 463 -44.96 -1.74 36.21
CA THR A 463 -44.16 -1.65 35.01
C THR A 463 -42.90 -2.47 35.24
N ALA A 464 -42.76 -3.58 34.52
CA ALA A 464 -41.52 -4.29 34.49
C ALA A 464 -40.41 -3.28 34.10
N PRO A 465 -39.24 -3.32 34.72
CA PRO A 465 -38.14 -2.44 34.35
C PRO A 465 -37.89 -2.59 32.86
N ALA A 466 -37.82 -1.49 32.12
CA ALA A 466 -37.52 -1.48 30.73
C ALA A 466 -36.20 -2.23 30.50
N ALA A 467 -36.15 -3.13 29.53
CA ALA A 467 -34.93 -3.86 29.21
C ALA A 467 -33.79 -2.85 28.96
N PRO A 468 -32.62 -3.09 29.57
CA PRO A 468 -31.51 -2.16 29.42
C PRO A 468 -31.15 -1.98 27.95
N ARG A 469 -31.14 -0.74 27.48
CA ARG A 469 -30.74 -0.40 26.09
C ARG A 469 -29.21 -0.51 25.92
N PRO A 470 -28.72 -0.83 24.71
CA PRO A 470 -27.29 -0.90 24.46
C PRO A 470 -26.62 0.48 24.59
N VAL A 471 -25.38 0.49 25.06
CA VAL A 471 -24.54 1.70 25.14
C VAL A 471 -24.00 2.02 23.74
N ARG A 472 -24.14 3.25 23.28
CA ARG A 472 -23.63 3.71 21.97
C ARG A 472 -22.25 4.32 22.14
N VAL A 473 -21.21 3.68 21.57
CA VAL A 473 -19.80 4.03 21.78
C VAL A 473 -19.13 4.39 20.45
N LEU A 474 -18.41 5.51 20.40
CA LEU A 474 -17.52 5.87 19.33
C LEU A 474 -16.07 5.71 19.79
N ILE A 475 -15.28 4.88 19.09
CA ILE A 475 -13.85 4.71 19.37
C ILE A 475 -13.08 5.77 18.60
N VAL A 476 -12.16 6.48 19.28
CA VAL A 476 -11.40 7.61 18.74
C VAL A 476 -9.93 7.46 19.14
N GLY A 477 -9.02 7.83 18.28
CA GLY A 477 -7.58 7.81 18.53
C GLY A 477 -6.77 7.44 17.30
N ASP A 478 -5.53 7.05 17.54
CA ASP A 478 -4.58 6.68 16.49
C ASP A 478 -4.65 5.19 16.08
N SER A 479 -3.54 4.59 15.65
CA SER A 479 -3.49 3.17 15.26
C SER A 479 -3.84 2.21 16.40
N THR A 480 -3.61 2.60 17.66
CA THR A 480 -4.00 1.78 18.83
C THR A 480 -5.51 1.69 18.96
N ALA A 481 -6.22 2.78 18.68
CA ALA A 481 -7.68 2.82 18.63
C ALA A 481 -8.23 2.01 17.44
N VAL A 482 -7.53 1.92 16.30
CA VAL A 482 -7.91 1.06 15.18
C VAL A 482 -7.93 -0.40 15.60
N HIS A 483 -6.85 -0.90 16.22
CA HIS A 483 -6.77 -2.29 16.69
C HIS A 483 -7.85 -2.62 17.72
N LEU A 484 -8.16 -1.67 18.59
CA LEU A 484 -9.26 -1.81 19.54
C LEU A 484 -10.63 -1.84 18.85
N ALA A 485 -10.82 -1.04 17.80
CA ALA A 485 -12.06 -1.00 17.03
C ALA A 485 -12.28 -2.32 16.27
N GLU A 486 -11.22 -2.96 15.79
CA GLU A 486 -11.27 -4.29 15.15
C GLU A 486 -11.79 -5.38 16.10
N ALA A 487 -11.66 -5.18 17.40
CA ALA A 487 -12.23 -6.09 18.41
C ALA A 487 -13.63 -5.64 18.88
N LEU A 488 -13.81 -4.37 19.24
CA LEU A 488 -15.06 -3.88 19.85
C LEU A 488 -16.22 -3.78 18.87
N VAL A 489 -15.96 -3.41 17.60
CA VAL A 489 -17.04 -3.31 16.59
C VAL A 489 -17.64 -4.68 16.27
N PRO A 490 -16.87 -5.75 15.97
CA PRO A 490 -17.43 -7.10 15.82
C PRO A 490 -18.08 -7.64 17.10
N TYR A 491 -17.50 -7.35 18.27
CA TYR A 491 -18.12 -7.71 19.54
C TYR A 491 -19.52 -7.09 19.67
N SER A 492 -19.67 -5.81 19.32
CA SER A 492 -20.95 -5.10 19.39
C SER A 492 -22.01 -5.68 18.43
N GLN A 493 -21.60 -6.22 17.29
CA GLN A 493 -22.49 -6.88 16.35
C GLN A 493 -23.07 -8.21 16.89
N GLN A 494 -22.32 -8.89 17.77
CA GLN A 494 -22.73 -10.12 18.42
C GLN A 494 -23.52 -9.87 19.73
N HIS A 495 -23.36 -8.69 20.33
CA HIS A 495 -23.95 -8.30 21.61
C HIS A 495 -24.71 -6.97 21.50
N THR A 496 -25.64 -6.92 20.53
CA THR A 496 -26.40 -5.71 20.17
C THR A 496 -27.31 -5.19 21.25
N ASP A 497 -27.57 -5.98 22.27
CA ASP A 497 -28.31 -5.65 23.49
C ASP A 497 -27.44 -4.97 24.58
N THR A 498 -26.12 -5.05 24.43
CA THR A 498 -25.16 -4.56 25.43
C THR A 498 -24.46 -3.30 24.96
N VAL A 499 -23.88 -3.32 23.75
CA VAL A 499 -23.08 -2.21 23.19
C VAL A 499 -23.30 -2.08 21.69
N LEU A 500 -23.30 -0.84 21.18
CA LEU A 500 -23.28 -0.52 19.75
C LEU A 500 -22.06 0.37 19.49
N ALA A 501 -21.05 -0.16 18.83
CA ALA A 501 -19.78 0.53 18.62
C ALA A 501 -19.61 1.01 17.19
N GLY A 502 -19.08 2.22 17.02
CA GLY A 502 -18.54 2.77 15.78
C GLY A 502 -17.08 3.18 15.97
N SER A 503 -16.38 3.45 14.89
CA SER A 503 -14.98 3.90 14.90
C SER A 503 -14.79 5.21 14.16
N ALA A 504 -13.95 6.08 14.71
CA ALA A 504 -13.37 7.27 14.12
C ALA A 504 -11.90 7.34 14.55
N ALA A 505 -11.17 6.24 14.38
CA ALA A 505 -9.76 6.13 14.64
C ALA A 505 -8.97 6.42 13.36
N PHE A 506 -7.91 7.21 13.47
CA PHE A 506 -7.10 7.69 12.36
C PHE A 506 -5.65 7.26 12.55
N PRO A 507 -5.17 6.21 11.86
CA PRO A 507 -3.79 5.77 11.99
C PRO A 507 -2.81 6.91 11.69
N GLY A 508 -1.80 7.06 12.54
CA GLY A 508 -0.80 8.13 12.37
C GLY A 508 -1.22 9.50 12.89
N CYS A 509 -2.40 9.63 13.49
CA CYS A 509 -2.91 10.89 14.02
C CYS A 509 -2.93 10.90 15.53
N GLY A 510 -1.96 11.54 16.17
CA GLY A 510 -2.02 11.85 17.60
C GLY A 510 -3.09 12.89 17.93
N LEU A 511 -3.74 12.75 19.08
CA LEU A 511 -4.72 13.70 19.58
C LEU A 511 -4.07 15.04 20.00
N SER A 512 -2.78 15.02 20.30
CA SER A 512 -1.96 16.20 20.57
C SER A 512 -1.91 17.21 19.43
N ALA A 513 -2.24 16.78 18.19
CA ALA A 513 -2.31 17.65 17.01
C ALA A 513 -3.47 18.67 17.02
N VAL A 514 -4.42 18.55 17.94
CA VAL A 514 -5.67 19.35 17.95
C VAL A 514 -5.46 20.86 18.10
N ASP A 515 -4.34 21.33 18.66
CA ASP A 515 -4.26 22.71 19.14
C ASP A 515 -3.62 23.74 18.20
N ASP A 516 -2.88 23.42 17.12
CA ASP A 516 -2.41 24.42 16.14
C ASP A 516 -1.55 23.87 14.96
N GLY A 517 -1.72 22.59 14.57
CA GLY A 517 -1.04 22.01 13.40
C GLY A 517 0.49 22.01 13.52
N ARG A 518 1.02 21.80 14.72
CA ARG A 518 2.46 21.78 14.94
C ARG A 518 3.11 20.55 14.37
N LEU A 519 4.37 20.72 13.96
CA LEU A 519 5.18 19.63 13.46
C LEU A 519 5.60 18.73 14.62
N HIS A 520 5.29 17.45 14.52
CA HIS A 520 5.86 16.43 15.38
C HIS A 520 7.23 16.05 14.88
N VAL A 521 8.14 15.75 15.80
CA VAL A 521 9.53 15.37 15.50
C VAL A 521 9.71 13.92 15.92
N MET A 522 10.06 13.09 14.95
CA MET A 522 10.51 11.73 15.20
C MET A 522 12.04 11.72 15.12
N THR A 523 12.69 11.26 16.18
CA THR A 523 14.14 11.09 16.20
C THR A 523 14.46 9.62 15.98
N GLU A 524 15.22 9.32 14.93
CA GLU A 524 15.66 7.96 14.61
C GLU A 524 16.84 7.53 15.51
N SER A 525 17.13 6.24 15.58
CA SER A 525 18.17 5.66 16.44
C SER A 525 19.59 6.17 16.15
N ASP A 526 19.84 6.71 14.96
CA ASP A 526 21.10 7.35 14.56
C ASP A 526 21.14 8.85 14.89
N GLY A 527 20.06 9.39 15.48
CA GLY A 527 19.92 10.81 15.84
C GLY A 527 19.41 11.69 14.70
N GLU A 528 19.07 11.12 13.54
CA GLU A 528 18.41 11.87 12.47
C GLU A 528 16.99 12.25 12.90
N GLN A 529 16.61 13.51 12.72
CA GLN A 529 15.28 14.02 13.05
C GLN A 529 14.48 14.24 11.79
N SER A 530 13.32 13.61 11.73
CA SER A 530 12.30 13.85 10.71
C SER A 530 11.11 14.59 11.30
N THR A 531 10.59 15.57 10.58
CA THR A 531 9.36 16.29 10.99
C THR A 531 8.16 15.68 10.30
N ILE A 532 7.08 15.49 11.06
CA ILE A 532 5.81 14.96 10.58
C ILE A 532 4.78 16.07 10.72
N ASP A 533 4.14 16.43 9.62
CA ASP A 533 3.02 17.38 9.61
C ASP A 533 1.71 16.63 9.88
N LEU A 534 1.15 16.84 11.08
CA LEU A 534 -0.15 16.31 11.47
C LEU A 534 -1.31 17.30 11.27
N SER A 535 -1.12 18.35 10.48
CA SER A 535 -2.17 19.35 10.22
C SER A 535 -3.43 18.75 9.60
N ALA A 536 -3.30 17.67 8.81
CA ALA A 536 -4.44 16.92 8.29
C ALA A 536 -5.28 16.27 9.40
N CYS A 537 -4.65 15.86 10.50
CA CYS A 537 -5.33 15.24 11.64
C CYS A 537 -6.25 16.22 12.37
N VAL A 538 -5.91 17.52 12.40
CA VAL A 538 -6.73 18.56 13.06
C VAL A 538 -8.13 18.61 12.47
N SER A 539 -8.24 18.54 11.13
CA SER A 539 -9.54 18.57 10.46
C SER A 539 -10.40 17.34 10.77
N GLU A 540 -9.79 16.21 11.04
CA GLU A 540 -10.49 14.98 11.42
C GLU A 540 -11.04 15.08 12.85
N TRP A 541 -10.20 15.56 13.78
CA TRP A 541 -10.63 15.75 15.19
C TRP A 541 -11.78 16.74 15.32
N ASP A 542 -11.82 17.79 14.51
CA ASP A 542 -12.92 18.77 14.47
C ASP A 542 -14.26 18.17 14.01
N THR A 543 -14.25 16.99 13.39
CA THR A 543 -15.49 16.31 12.98
C THR A 543 -16.12 15.47 14.08
N ILE A 544 -15.34 15.04 15.09
CA ILE A 544 -15.76 14.06 16.10
C ILE A 544 -16.99 14.53 16.88
N ALA A 545 -16.95 15.73 17.45
CA ALA A 545 -18.08 16.25 18.22
C ALA A 545 -19.37 16.35 17.40
N ARG A 546 -19.26 16.77 16.14
CA ARG A 546 -20.43 16.81 15.22
C ARG A 546 -20.97 15.41 14.93
N ARG A 547 -20.09 14.43 14.75
CA ARG A 547 -20.47 13.03 14.51
C ARG A 547 -21.11 12.41 15.75
N VAL A 548 -20.54 12.64 16.92
CA VAL A 548 -21.12 12.19 18.21
C VAL A 548 -22.55 12.68 18.37
N ALA A 549 -22.79 13.98 18.14
CA ALA A 549 -24.12 14.57 18.24
C ALA A 549 -25.09 14.03 17.18
N ALA A 550 -24.63 13.91 15.90
CA ALA A 550 -25.48 13.50 14.78
C ALA A 550 -25.90 12.03 14.86
N GLU A 551 -24.99 11.17 15.31
CA GLU A 551 -25.21 9.72 15.39
C GLU A 551 -25.68 9.27 16.78
N GLY A 552 -25.72 10.17 17.76
CA GLY A 552 -26.24 9.93 19.13
C GLY A 552 -25.38 8.95 19.93
N TYR A 553 -24.06 9.07 19.85
CA TYR A 553 -23.15 8.33 20.73
C TYR A 553 -23.24 8.86 22.15
N GLU A 554 -23.22 7.95 23.12
CA GLU A 554 -23.32 8.25 24.58
C GLU A 554 -21.93 8.30 25.21
N VAL A 555 -20.97 7.56 24.62
CA VAL A 555 -19.58 7.47 25.08
C VAL A 555 -18.62 7.64 23.90
N VAL A 556 -17.55 8.39 24.11
CA VAL A 556 -16.37 8.42 23.25
C VAL A 556 -15.25 7.70 23.98
N LEU A 557 -14.82 6.56 23.44
CA LEU A 557 -13.71 5.77 23.97
C LEU A 557 -12.42 6.18 23.28
N VAL A 558 -11.48 6.75 24.01
CA VAL A 558 -10.21 7.28 23.48
C VAL A 558 -9.08 6.31 23.75
N SER A 559 -8.29 6.00 22.70
CA SER A 559 -7.03 5.27 22.81
C SER A 559 -5.95 6.02 22.03
N VAL A 560 -4.88 6.38 22.71
CA VAL A 560 -3.72 7.09 22.13
C VAL A 560 -2.47 6.23 22.27
N GLY A 561 -1.58 6.35 21.30
CA GLY A 561 -0.36 5.57 21.23
C GLY A 561 0.87 6.40 20.86
N PRO A 562 1.77 5.88 20.02
CA PRO A 562 3.09 6.44 19.80
C PRO A 562 3.11 7.91 19.35
N TRP A 563 2.10 8.34 18.60
CA TRP A 563 2.07 9.67 18.01
C TRP A 563 1.98 10.80 19.04
N ASP A 564 1.31 10.56 20.15
CA ASP A 564 1.22 11.51 21.26
C ASP A 564 2.48 11.49 22.16
N GLY A 565 3.32 10.46 22.04
CA GLY A 565 4.62 10.36 22.68
C GLY A 565 5.77 11.00 21.91
N THR A 566 5.55 11.49 20.68
CA THR A 566 6.58 12.14 19.86
C THR A 566 6.98 13.51 20.38
N ASP A 567 8.17 13.99 19.99
CA ASP A 567 8.59 15.35 20.29
C ASP A 567 7.83 16.36 19.42
N ILE A 568 7.74 17.60 19.87
CA ILE A 568 7.01 18.68 19.21
C ILE A 568 7.98 19.81 18.84
N ALA A 569 7.99 20.20 17.57
CA ALA A 569 8.76 21.35 17.10
C ALA A 569 8.02 22.65 17.42
N MET A 570 8.68 23.53 18.17
CA MET A 570 8.17 24.84 18.54
C MET A 570 8.48 25.88 17.44
N ALA A 571 7.65 26.90 17.35
CA ALA A 571 7.84 27.99 16.37
C ALA A 571 9.18 28.75 16.53
N ASP A 572 9.82 28.70 17.71
CA ASP A 572 11.12 29.28 17.99
C ASP A 572 12.29 28.34 17.63
N GLY A 573 12.01 27.18 17.04
CA GLY A 573 12.99 26.17 16.65
C GLY A 573 13.43 25.22 17.76
N ARG A 574 12.89 25.33 18.98
CA ARG A 574 13.10 24.32 20.04
C ARG A 574 12.28 23.07 19.74
N VAL A 575 12.81 21.93 20.13
CA VAL A 575 12.08 20.65 20.16
C VAL A 575 11.82 20.31 21.63
N VAL A 576 10.57 20.01 21.97
CA VAL A 576 10.14 19.69 23.32
C VAL A 576 9.52 18.29 23.37
N SER A 577 9.81 17.56 24.43
CA SER A 577 9.24 16.24 24.71
C SER A 577 7.94 16.33 25.53
N VAL A 578 7.09 15.32 25.43
CA VAL A 578 5.96 15.18 26.35
C VAL A 578 6.39 15.12 27.83
N ALA A 579 7.59 14.62 28.10
CA ALA A 579 8.19 14.58 29.43
C ALA A 579 8.66 15.95 29.93
N ASP A 580 8.79 16.95 29.05
CA ASP A 580 9.14 18.32 29.43
C ASP A 580 7.90 19.09 29.90
N THR A 581 8.08 20.09 30.75
CA THR A 581 7.00 20.94 31.25
C THR A 581 6.23 21.64 30.12
N ASP A 582 6.93 22.13 29.09
CA ASP A 582 6.31 22.81 27.97
C ASP A 582 5.49 21.81 27.12
N GLY A 583 6.06 20.63 26.79
CA GLY A 583 5.38 19.59 26.01
C GLY A 583 4.17 19.00 26.74
N SER A 584 4.32 18.62 28.01
CA SER A 584 3.22 18.10 28.84
C SER A 584 2.08 19.11 28.99
N THR A 585 2.38 20.38 29.15
CA THR A 585 1.37 21.45 29.22
C THR A 585 0.59 21.58 27.90
N MET A 586 1.27 21.44 26.77
CA MET A 586 0.64 21.54 25.46
C MET A 586 -0.29 20.35 25.19
N ILE A 587 0.17 19.13 25.46
CA ILE A 587 -0.63 17.92 25.28
C ILE A 587 -1.83 17.93 26.20
N ALA A 588 -1.63 18.29 27.49
CA ALA A 588 -2.71 18.43 28.45
C ALA A 588 -3.78 19.45 28.01
N ARG A 589 -3.37 20.53 27.36
CA ARG A 589 -4.29 21.52 26.82
C ARG A 589 -5.08 20.96 25.62
N ALA A 590 -4.43 20.26 24.69
CA ALA A 590 -5.10 19.63 23.56
C ALA A 590 -6.12 18.58 24.02
N TYR A 591 -5.75 17.74 24.99
CA TYR A 591 -6.65 16.72 25.54
C TYR A 591 -7.87 17.34 26.24
N ARG A 592 -7.67 18.38 27.06
CA ARG A 592 -8.79 19.11 27.71
C ARG A 592 -9.71 19.78 26.68
N ALA A 593 -9.15 20.33 25.60
CA ALA A 593 -9.95 20.91 24.54
C ALA A 593 -10.82 19.86 23.85
N PHE A 594 -10.25 18.70 23.52
CA PHE A 594 -10.98 17.59 22.92
C PHE A 594 -12.10 17.08 23.84
N VAL A 595 -11.79 16.83 25.12
CA VAL A 595 -12.77 16.39 26.11
C VAL A 595 -13.93 17.39 26.21
N GLY A 596 -13.63 18.68 26.32
CA GLY A 596 -14.66 19.73 26.38
C GLY A 596 -15.54 19.80 25.13
N GLN A 597 -15.00 19.58 23.93
CA GLN A 597 -15.78 19.52 22.69
C GLN A 597 -16.75 18.32 22.67
N VAL A 598 -16.30 17.15 23.14
CA VAL A 598 -17.12 15.95 23.19
C VAL A 598 -18.22 16.09 24.26
N GLU A 599 -17.87 16.51 25.46
CA GLU A 599 -18.82 16.66 26.57
C GLU A 599 -19.90 17.72 26.30
N ALA A 600 -19.59 18.75 25.50
CA ALA A 600 -20.57 19.73 25.05
C ALA A 600 -21.69 19.10 24.19
N THR A 601 -21.52 17.91 23.65
CA THR A 601 -22.56 17.14 22.95
C THR A 601 -23.46 16.35 23.87
N GLY A 602 -23.13 16.23 25.16
CA GLY A 602 -23.80 15.39 26.15
C GLY A 602 -23.22 13.96 26.24
N ALA A 603 -22.22 13.61 25.44
CA ALA A 603 -21.52 12.34 25.54
C ALA A 603 -20.44 12.38 26.63
N ARG A 604 -20.14 11.22 27.22
CA ARG A 604 -19.02 11.06 28.19
C ARG A 604 -17.76 10.64 27.43
N VAL A 605 -16.60 11.05 27.95
CA VAL A 605 -15.31 10.56 27.48
C VAL A 605 -14.79 9.49 28.43
N VAL A 606 -14.35 8.36 27.86
CA VAL A 606 -13.65 7.29 28.57
C VAL A 606 -12.29 7.14 27.93
N TRP A 607 -11.21 7.13 28.72
CA TRP A 607 -9.85 7.09 28.20
C TRP A 607 -9.18 5.77 28.55
N ILE A 608 -8.52 5.14 27.57
CA ILE A 608 -7.67 3.98 27.81
C ILE A 608 -6.27 4.50 28.13
N THR A 609 -5.76 4.17 29.32
CA THR A 609 -4.40 4.57 29.71
C THR A 609 -3.38 3.83 28.84
N PRO A 610 -2.41 4.52 28.22
CA PRO A 610 -1.40 3.87 27.39
C PRO A 610 -0.40 3.09 28.25
N PRO A 611 0.02 1.87 27.82
CA PRO A 611 1.12 1.16 28.45
C PRO A 611 2.48 1.77 28.06
N ASP A 612 3.54 1.35 28.72
CA ASP A 612 4.89 1.61 28.23
C ASP A 612 5.04 0.90 26.87
N ILE A 613 5.69 1.58 25.93
CA ILE A 613 5.91 1.07 24.60
C ILE A 613 7.34 0.53 24.52
N ASP A 614 7.47 -0.69 24.03
CA ASP A 614 8.74 -1.35 23.74
C ASP A 614 8.78 -1.63 22.23
N ILE A 615 9.33 -0.67 21.47
CA ILE A 615 9.29 -0.73 20.00
C ILE A 615 10.47 -1.54 19.49
N GLU A 616 10.25 -2.77 19.07
CA GLU A 616 11.20 -3.57 18.28
C GLU A 616 11.27 -3.13 16.80
N TRP A 617 11.18 -1.83 16.51
CA TRP A 617 11.32 -1.32 15.14
C TRP A 617 12.76 -0.90 14.89
N ASP A 618 13.40 -1.48 13.90
CA ASP A 618 14.85 -1.35 13.59
C ASP A 618 15.45 0.06 13.59
N ARG A 619 14.66 1.15 13.72
CA ARG A 619 15.15 2.52 13.65
C ARG A 619 14.46 3.57 14.54
N ILE A 620 13.35 3.29 15.16
CA ILE A 620 12.57 4.26 15.97
C ILE A 620 12.81 4.04 17.48
N THR A 621 13.88 3.40 17.85
CA THR A 621 14.00 2.73 19.13
C THR A 621 14.33 3.61 20.33
N SER A 622 15.08 4.69 20.21
CA SER A 622 15.74 5.23 21.42
C SER A 622 14.91 6.21 22.25
N LEU A 623 13.94 6.91 21.65
CA LEU A 623 13.14 7.89 22.40
C LEU A 623 11.75 7.41 22.78
N MET A 624 11.15 6.50 22.00
CA MET A 624 9.81 5.97 22.30
C MET A 624 9.85 4.90 23.38
N ASP A 625 11.00 4.23 23.57
CA ASP A 625 11.22 3.26 24.66
C ASP A 625 11.50 3.95 26.02
N ASP A 626 11.50 5.29 26.06
CA ASP A 626 11.67 6.01 27.31
C ASP A 626 10.38 5.98 28.15
N PRO A 627 10.36 5.25 29.27
CA PRO A 627 9.16 5.10 30.09
C PRO A 627 8.70 6.42 30.73
N THR A 628 9.59 7.44 30.79
CA THR A 628 9.21 8.76 31.33
C THR A 628 8.19 9.48 30.46
N ARG A 629 8.20 9.23 29.15
CA ARG A 629 7.21 9.78 28.21
C ARG A 629 5.82 9.19 28.45
N TRP A 630 5.76 7.89 28.65
CA TRP A 630 4.49 7.17 28.86
C TRP A 630 3.93 7.49 30.24
N GLN A 631 4.81 7.64 31.24
CA GLN A 631 4.38 8.11 32.55
C GLN A 631 3.82 9.54 32.48
N ALA A 632 4.45 10.44 31.76
CA ALA A 632 3.95 11.79 31.57
C ALA A 632 2.59 11.83 30.87
N LEU A 633 2.36 10.99 29.85
CA LEU A 633 1.04 10.86 29.23
C LEU A 633 0.00 10.31 30.19
N ARG A 634 0.32 9.29 30.99
CA ARG A 634 -0.58 8.76 32.03
C ARG A 634 -0.92 9.81 33.07
N ASP A 635 0.05 10.61 33.52
CA ASP A 635 -0.16 11.70 34.46
C ASP A 635 -1.10 12.77 33.89
N ILE A 636 -0.92 13.14 32.62
CA ILE A 636 -1.81 14.06 31.89
C ILE A 636 -3.24 13.51 31.86
N ILE A 637 -3.39 12.22 31.51
CA ILE A 637 -4.69 11.56 31.41
C ILE A 637 -5.34 11.45 32.82
N ALA A 638 -4.55 11.16 33.86
CA ALA A 638 -5.03 11.09 35.24
C ALA A 638 -5.58 12.43 35.76
N ASP A 639 -5.07 13.55 35.26
CA ASP A 639 -5.51 14.90 35.57
C ASP A 639 -6.76 15.34 34.76
N LEU A 640 -7.26 14.53 33.82
CA LEU A 640 -8.49 14.81 33.09
C LEU A 640 -9.73 14.39 33.93
N PRO A 641 -10.84 15.12 33.81
CA PRO A 641 -12.09 14.77 34.50
C PRO A 641 -12.86 13.65 33.75
N VAL A 642 -12.19 12.56 33.42
CA VAL A 642 -12.72 11.46 32.59
C VAL A 642 -12.56 10.11 33.28
N GLU A 643 -13.44 9.18 32.96
CA GLU A 643 -13.29 7.78 33.36
C GLU A 643 -12.15 7.12 32.59
N GLN A 644 -11.43 6.17 33.22
CA GLN A 644 -10.26 5.54 32.63
C GLN A 644 -10.38 4.03 32.67
N VAL A 645 -9.93 3.36 31.58
CA VAL A 645 -9.73 1.91 31.50
C VAL A 645 -8.23 1.65 31.58
N ASP A 646 -7.78 0.95 32.59
CA ASP A 646 -6.36 0.73 32.87
C ASP A 646 -5.82 -0.46 32.06
N LEU A 647 -5.30 -0.17 30.86
CA LEU A 647 -4.68 -1.18 30.01
C LEU A 647 -3.38 -1.72 30.61
N PRO A 648 -2.45 -0.93 31.17
CA PRO A 648 -1.27 -1.46 31.86
C PRO A 648 -1.59 -2.48 32.95
N ALA A 649 -2.56 -2.19 33.82
CA ALA A 649 -2.96 -3.12 34.86
C ALA A 649 -3.57 -4.41 34.32
N TRP A 650 -4.36 -4.32 33.24
CA TRP A 650 -4.93 -5.49 32.59
C TRP A 650 -3.83 -6.36 31.93
N LEU A 651 -2.87 -5.75 31.22
CA LEU A 651 -1.73 -6.44 30.62
C LEU A 651 -0.92 -7.19 31.68
N ALA A 652 -0.59 -6.53 32.79
CA ALA A 652 0.13 -7.15 33.90
C ALA A 652 -0.64 -8.31 34.55
N ALA A 653 -1.96 -8.18 34.68
CA ALA A 653 -2.81 -9.21 35.30
C ALA A 653 -2.99 -10.45 34.43
N THR A 654 -2.99 -10.28 33.09
CA THR A 654 -3.24 -11.35 32.13
C THR A 654 -1.96 -11.96 31.53
N GLY A 655 -0.80 -11.31 31.73
CA GLY A 655 0.46 -11.68 31.11
C GLY A 655 0.54 -11.34 29.61
N ASN A 656 -0.35 -10.51 29.09
CA ASN A 656 -0.41 -10.10 27.70
C ASN A 656 0.53 -8.91 27.37
N ASP A 657 1.46 -8.57 28.26
CA ASP A 657 2.45 -7.50 28.06
C ASP A 657 3.71 -7.95 27.29
N GLY A 658 3.69 -9.09 26.69
CA GLY A 658 4.80 -9.64 25.91
C GLY A 658 4.44 -9.76 24.43
N GLN A 659 5.36 -10.39 23.69
CA GLN A 659 5.28 -10.60 22.24
C GLN A 659 3.98 -11.24 21.74
N PHE A 660 3.27 -12.00 22.57
CA PHE A 660 1.97 -12.59 22.20
C PHE A 660 0.82 -11.60 22.30
N GLY A 661 0.85 -10.70 23.29
CA GLY A 661 -0.20 -9.71 23.50
C GLY A 661 0.05 -8.41 22.73
N ARG A 662 1.33 -8.01 22.56
CA ARG A 662 1.75 -6.83 21.80
C ARG A 662 2.95 -7.19 20.91
N PRO A 663 2.70 -7.80 19.73
CA PRO A 663 3.76 -8.37 18.88
C PRO A 663 4.80 -7.35 18.39
N ASP A 664 4.45 -6.08 18.33
CA ASP A 664 5.32 -4.97 17.91
C ASP A 664 5.66 -4.02 19.08
N GLY A 665 5.35 -4.43 20.30
CA GLY A 665 5.54 -3.62 21.51
C GLY A 665 4.58 -2.44 21.67
N VAL A 666 3.67 -2.22 20.70
CA VAL A 666 2.72 -1.09 20.67
C VAL A 666 1.27 -1.58 20.69
N HIS A 667 0.91 -2.31 19.65
CA HIS A 667 -0.47 -2.67 19.36
C HIS A 667 -0.86 -3.99 20.01
N LEU A 668 -2.07 -4.04 20.56
CA LEU A 668 -2.64 -5.32 20.99
C LEU A 668 -2.79 -6.27 19.82
N SER A 669 -2.38 -7.53 19.99
CA SER A 669 -2.75 -8.58 19.07
C SER A 669 -4.27 -8.70 18.99
N LYS A 670 -4.79 -9.31 17.92
CA LYS A 670 -6.23 -9.48 17.74
C LYS A 670 -6.87 -10.21 18.93
N GLU A 671 -6.21 -11.25 19.40
CA GLU A 671 -6.64 -12.07 20.53
C GLU A 671 -6.65 -11.26 21.82
N ALA A 672 -5.57 -10.54 22.12
CA ALA A 672 -5.46 -9.70 23.31
C ALA A 672 -6.48 -8.54 23.27
N ALA A 673 -6.72 -7.93 22.10
CA ALA A 673 -7.74 -6.89 21.94
C ALA A 673 -9.16 -7.43 22.20
N ILE A 674 -9.50 -8.62 21.72
CA ILE A 674 -10.80 -9.27 21.99
C ILE A 674 -10.98 -9.56 23.49
N GLU A 675 -9.93 -10.08 24.14
CA GLU A 675 -9.96 -10.34 25.59
C GLU A 675 -10.08 -9.04 26.38
N PHE A 676 -9.30 -8.02 26.05
CA PHE A 676 -9.36 -6.71 26.70
C PHE A 676 -10.74 -6.05 26.56
N VAL A 677 -11.32 -6.10 25.38
CA VAL A 677 -12.68 -5.59 25.11
C VAL A 677 -13.70 -6.32 25.97
N ARG A 678 -13.66 -7.65 26.00
CA ARG A 678 -14.60 -8.49 26.76
C ARG A 678 -14.47 -8.29 28.27
N ASP A 679 -13.24 -8.27 28.77
CA ASP A 679 -12.97 -8.42 30.20
C ASP A 679 -12.81 -7.07 30.95
N ALA A 680 -12.41 -6.00 30.23
CA ALA A 680 -12.18 -4.69 30.83
C ALA A 680 -13.07 -3.59 30.21
N VAL A 681 -13.04 -3.43 28.88
CA VAL A 681 -13.68 -2.27 28.23
C VAL A 681 -15.20 -2.33 28.35
N VAL A 682 -15.85 -3.39 27.89
CA VAL A 682 -17.33 -3.49 27.86
C VAL A 682 -17.94 -3.46 29.25
N PRO A 683 -17.42 -4.18 30.27
CA PRO A 683 -17.94 -4.09 31.61
C PRO A 683 -17.92 -2.66 32.20
N GLN A 684 -16.83 -1.91 31.95
CA GLN A 684 -16.71 -0.55 32.45
C GLN A 684 -17.65 0.43 31.70
N LEU A 685 -17.76 0.32 30.37
CA LEU A 685 -18.71 1.12 29.57
C LEU A 685 -20.15 0.95 30.05
N VAL A 686 -20.53 -0.31 30.34
CA VAL A 686 -21.87 -0.62 30.89
C VAL A 686 -22.04 -0.06 32.29
N ALA A 687 -21.04 -0.15 33.17
CA ALA A 687 -21.10 0.38 34.51
C ALA A 687 -21.27 1.91 34.51
N ILE A 688 -20.49 2.63 33.70
CA ILE A 688 -20.52 4.09 33.59
C ILE A 688 -21.89 4.60 33.10
N THR A 689 -22.55 3.90 32.21
CA THR A 689 -23.81 4.37 31.60
C THR A 689 -25.05 3.94 32.35
N ARG A 690 -24.97 2.90 33.21
CA ARG A 690 -26.09 2.35 33.96
C ARG A 690 -26.07 2.68 35.48
N GLY A 691 -24.93 3.20 35.98
CA GLY A 691 -24.76 3.74 37.32
C GLY A 691 -25.14 5.19 37.39
#